data_7bbb6da334f88ada75cf892d068e764d
#
_entry.id   7bbb6da334f88ada75cf892d068e764d
#
_cell.length_a   1.000
_cell.length_b   1.000
_cell.length_c   1.000
_cell.angle_alpha   90.00
_cell.angle_beta   90.00
_cell.angle_gamma   90.00
#
_symmetry.space_group_name_H-M   'P 1'
#
loop_
_entity.id
_entity.type
_entity.pdbx_description
1 polymer ?
#
loop_
_entity_poly.entity_id
_entity_poly.type
_entity_poly.pdbx_seq_one_letter_code
_entity_poly.pdbx_strand_id
1 'polypeptide(L)'
;MSNQNLQRSEAAERSALITTHSYDVALDIRSAPDPDTAGYSSRSTIAFSAAQPGASTFLDFIAGEVHSVVLNGVELPVADVVDGSRIRLDNLKAENRVTVTGTALYSSSGEGMHRFFDPADGQCYLYTQYEPADARRVFANFEQPDLKARFSFSVTAPAGWEVAANGAVAARLPLAEDAAACRWNFEPTLPMSTYITTVLAGPYFKAEDHWSRTDDGGTRLDVPLALYCRASMASSFDTAELFRLTKQGLDFFNGLFDYPYPWGKYDQAFVPEYNLGAMENPGLVTFTENYVFTSRAADSQYQGRANTLLHEMAHMWFGDLVTMQWWDDLWLKESFADYMGTLGVDRATDWDTAWVNFANNRKAWAYVQDQLPTTHPIVADIPDLEAAKQNFDGITYAKGASVLKQLVAYVGFEAFIAGSRQYFRDHEYGNTTLSDLLGALTGASGRDLTTWARQWLQTSGISTLSAELETAGAADGKASLERVTLLQDAPDPVTGQQEPRPHRLRIGLYNFDAAGKLVRTDSVETDLSGGAQEIAALSGKARPALLLVNDEDLTYAKVRLDPVSEATVRSSLDRISDPMARALSWSALWNSARDGITPASQYVDAVLRFAAAETGIGVLLNILGNATLAIEQYVPATEREALRKSFAEGAARELYAADPGSDQQLAWARTLATVSRTDGSQAALLRGLLDGSERVPGLSVDAELRWSLWHALAARGLASEQQLDAELARDTTASGRAGHATALAARPEAAVKAAAWDAAVRGTELSNQLLSATIAGFNTAAEDLLHPFVEPYFECLETVWARRSIEIASRIVRGLYPGVQDLGPVNNPDRHPVLARTDRWLSEHPDAPRALRRIIIEQRSQLHRSLAAQAVPA
;
A
#
# COMPACT_ATOMS: atom_id res chain seq x y z
N MET A 1 20.00 2.59 21.33
CA MET A 1 20.86 1.54 20.76
C MET A 1 20.93 1.76 19.27
N SER A 2 22.12 1.66 18.65
CA SER A 2 22.24 1.81 17.19
C SER A 2 21.52 0.64 16.51
N ASN A 3 20.61 0.94 15.60
CA ASN A 3 19.97 -0.04 14.74
C ASN A 3 20.95 -0.32 13.60
N GLN A 4 21.71 -1.43 13.69
CA GLN A 4 22.67 -1.80 12.66
C GLN A 4 21.92 -2.31 11.42
N ASN A 5 22.20 -1.70 10.28
CA ASN A 5 21.56 -1.98 9.00
C ASN A 5 22.27 -3.17 8.32
N LEU A 6 21.62 -4.34 8.21
CA LEU A 6 22.19 -5.52 7.57
C LEU A 6 22.42 -5.28 6.08
N GLN A 7 23.67 -5.48 5.63
CA GLN A 7 24.04 -5.36 4.23
C GLN A 7 23.78 -6.68 3.47
N ARG A 8 23.42 -6.58 2.17
CA ARG A 8 23.25 -7.76 1.29
C ARG A 8 24.48 -8.67 1.29
N SER A 9 25.69 -8.11 1.28
CA SER A 9 26.93 -8.88 1.33
C SER A 9 27.08 -9.66 2.64
N GLU A 10 26.75 -9.07 3.79
CA GLU A 10 26.76 -9.75 5.09
C GLU A 10 25.74 -10.89 5.13
N ALA A 11 24.55 -10.67 4.57
CA ALA A 11 23.51 -11.71 4.47
C ALA A 11 23.99 -12.87 3.58
N ALA A 12 24.58 -12.59 2.42
CA ALA A 12 25.13 -13.61 1.53
C ALA A 12 26.28 -14.43 2.17
N GLU A 13 27.19 -13.77 2.87
CA GLU A 13 28.25 -14.44 3.63
C GLU A 13 27.66 -15.35 4.72
N ARG A 14 26.64 -14.86 5.43
CA ARG A 14 25.96 -15.60 6.50
C ARG A 14 25.22 -16.83 5.95
N SER A 15 24.49 -16.71 4.83
CA SER A 15 23.83 -17.84 4.16
C SER A 15 24.82 -18.89 3.64
N ALA A 16 25.98 -18.46 3.15
CA ALA A 16 27.03 -19.40 2.72
C ALA A 16 27.66 -20.15 3.88
N LEU A 17 27.65 -19.59 5.09
CA LEU A 17 28.25 -20.14 6.28
C LEU A 17 27.33 -21.03 7.09
N ILE A 18 26.04 -20.66 7.28
CA ILE A 18 25.11 -21.34 8.18
C ILE A 18 23.86 -21.85 7.49
N THR A 19 23.28 -22.91 8.08
CA THR A 19 21.95 -23.42 7.77
C THR A 19 21.14 -23.48 9.05
N THR A 20 20.00 -22.81 9.11
CA THR A 20 19.11 -22.80 10.28
C THR A 20 18.17 -24.02 10.25
N HIS A 21 17.89 -24.61 11.41
CA HIS A 21 17.01 -25.76 11.54
C HIS A 21 15.75 -25.47 12.33
N SER A 22 15.91 -24.90 13.54
CA SER A 22 14.76 -24.60 14.40
C SER A 22 15.00 -23.41 15.33
N TYR A 23 13.90 -22.76 15.67
CA TYR A 23 13.80 -21.76 16.73
C TYR A 23 12.79 -22.23 17.77
N ASP A 24 13.18 -22.22 19.05
CA ASP A 24 12.28 -22.30 20.19
C ASP A 24 12.19 -20.91 20.83
N VAL A 25 11.07 -20.21 20.64
CA VAL A 25 10.88 -18.83 21.12
C VAL A 25 9.90 -18.81 22.28
N ALA A 26 10.33 -18.31 23.44
CA ALA A 26 9.48 -18.15 24.59
C ALA A 26 9.33 -16.65 24.95
N LEU A 27 8.10 -16.17 24.99
CA LEU A 27 7.73 -14.80 25.33
C LEU A 27 6.88 -14.78 26.58
N ASP A 28 7.23 -13.91 27.55
CA ASP A 28 6.42 -13.69 28.73
C ASP A 28 5.86 -12.27 28.72
N ILE A 29 4.59 -12.18 28.34
CA ILE A 29 3.87 -10.92 28.14
C ILE A 29 2.78 -10.70 29.20
N ARG A 30 2.85 -11.36 30.36
CA ARG A 30 1.87 -11.24 31.46
C ARG A 30 1.67 -9.80 31.93
N SER A 31 2.74 -9.02 31.89
CA SER A 31 2.76 -7.63 32.36
C SER A 31 2.24 -6.63 31.31
N ALA A 32 1.89 -7.04 30.11
CA ALA A 32 1.45 -6.15 29.05
C ALA A 32 0.27 -5.23 29.40
N PRO A 33 -0.72 -5.66 30.26
CA PRO A 33 -1.80 -4.77 30.67
C PRO A 33 -1.37 -3.60 31.55
N ASP A 34 -0.17 -3.64 32.15
CA ASP A 34 0.37 -2.52 32.90
C ASP A 34 1.07 -1.53 31.95
N PRO A 35 0.53 -0.30 31.78
CA PRO A 35 1.09 0.69 30.88
C PRO A 35 2.50 1.16 31.28
N ASP A 36 2.86 1.05 32.57
CA ASP A 36 4.16 1.47 33.08
C ASP A 36 5.27 0.43 32.78
N THR A 37 4.89 -0.80 32.41
CA THR A 37 5.83 -1.83 31.98
C THR A 37 6.29 -1.60 30.54
N ALA A 38 7.58 -1.26 30.33
CA ALA A 38 8.11 -0.93 29.02
C ALA A 38 8.43 -2.16 28.14
N GLY A 39 8.68 -3.32 28.72
CA GLY A 39 9.17 -4.51 28.02
C GLY A 39 8.70 -5.84 28.60
N TYR A 40 9.15 -6.92 27.97
CA TYR A 40 8.78 -8.29 28.31
C TYR A 40 9.98 -9.23 28.13
N SER A 41 9.95 -10.37 28.81
CA SER A 41 11.00 -11.38 28.68
C SER A 41 10.90 -12.11 27.35
N SER A 42 12.03 -12.18 26.64
CA SER A 42 12.18 -12.92 25.40
C SER A 42 13.35 -13.88 25.50
N ARG A 43 13.11 -15.15 25.18
CA ARG A 43 14.15 -16.18 25.09
C ARG A 43 14.02 -16.87 23.73
N SER A 44 15.13 -16.91 22.99
CA SER A 44 15.26 -17.61 21.71
C SER A 44 16.33 -18.67 21.81
N THR A 45 16.01 -19.92 21.46
CA THR A 45 16.97 -21.01 21.34
C THR A 45 16.99 -21.48 19.89
N ILE A 46 18.16 -21.39 19.25
CA ILE A 46 18.32 -21.60 17.81
C ILE A 46 19.25 -22.79 17.57
N ALA A 47 18.83 -23.77 16.80
CA ALA A 47 19.64 -24.85 16.30
C ALA A 47 20.07 -24.59 14.85
N PHE A 48 21.33 -24.64 14.54
CA PHE A 48 21.89 -24.39 13.22
C PHE A 48 23.23 -25.14 13.00
N SER A 49 23.54 -25.46 11.74
CA SER A 49 24.83 -25.97 11.33
C SER A 49 25.71 -24.90 10.70
N ALA A 50 27.04 -25.08 10.77
CA ALA A 50 28.00 -24.21 10.11
C ALA A 50 28.91 -25.01 9.17
N ALA A 51 29.05 -24.53 7.94
CA ALA A 51 29.88 -25.15 6.90
C ALA A 51 31.37 -25.13 7.25
N GLN A 52 31.81 -24.18 8.09
CA GLN A 52 33.21 -24.01 8.50
C GLN A 52 33.31 -23.97 10.03
N PRO A 53 33.60 -25.09 10.70
CA PRO A 53 33.91 -25.07 12.12
C PRO A 53 35.07 -24.11 12.46
N GLY A 54 34.92 -23.35 13.55
CA GLY A 54 35.87 -22.31 13.94
C GLY A 54 35.58 -20.92 13.38
N ALA A 55 34.67 -20.81 12.41
CA ALA A 55 34.22 -19.52 11.89
C ALA A 55 33.38 -18.73 12.90
N SER A 56 33.07 -17.48 12.57
CA SER A 56 32.25 -16.57 13.37
C SER A 56 31.06 -16.10 12.56
N THR A 57 29.96 -15.79 13.25
CA THR A 57 28.74 -15.15 12.70
C THR A 57 28.12 -14.22 13.75
N PHE A 58 26.91 -13.69 13.47
CA PHE A 58 26.19 -12.87 14.43
C PHE A 58 24.69 -13.10 14.34
N LEU A 59 23.99 -12.88 15.47
CA LEU A 59 22.54 -12.74 15.55
C LEU A 59 22.17 -11.26 15.58
N ASP A 60 20.93 -10.99 15.20
CA ASP A 60 20.31 -9.67 15.30
C ASP A 60 19.31 -9.66 16.47
N PHE A 61 19.39 -8.66 17.38
CA PHE A 61 18.42 -8.46 18.46
C PHE A 61 18.40 -7.00 18.94
N ILE A 62 17.31 -6.28 18.67
CA ILE A 62 17.09 -4.92 19.15
C ILE A 62 16.39 -5.00 20.52
N ALA A 63 17.14 -5.42 21.53
CA ALA A 63 16.61 -5.59 22.89
C ALA A 63 16.69 -4.29 23.72
N GLY A 64 15.84 -4.18 24.73
CA GLY A 64 16.05 -3.25 25.84
C GLY A 64 17.28 -3.61 26.64
N GLU A 65 17.49 -4.93 26.89
CA GLU A 65 18.66 -5.49 27.56
C GLU A 65 18.84 -6.96 27.16
N VAL A 66 20.09 -7.37 26.91
CA VAL A 66 20.47 -8.79 26.75
C VAL A 66 20.99 -9.29 28.09
N HIS A 67 20.38 -10.33 28.64
CA HIS A 67 20.72 -10.87 29.96
C HIS A 67 21.72 -12.01 29.91
N SER A 68 21.59 -12.91 28.93
CA SER A 68 22.51 -14.05 28.76
C SER A 68 22.60 -14.50 27.31
N VAL A 69 23.78 -15.01 26.93
CA VAL A 69 24.06 -15.66 25.65
C VAL A 69 24.80 -16.97 25.95
N VAL A 70 24.18 -18.10 25.56
CA VAL A 70 24.79 -19.44 25.80
C VAL A 70 24.99 -20.13 24.45
N LEU A 71 26.22 -20.31 24.02
CA LEU A 71 26.58 -21.00 22.77
C LEU A 71 27.14 -22.41 23.09
N ASN A 72 26.50 -23.45 22.58
CA ASN A 72 26.90 -24.85 22.75
C ASN A 72 27.10 -25.26 24.22
N GLY A 73 26.29 -24.73 25.14
CA GLY A 73 26.34 -24.96 26.58
C GLY A 73 27.39 -24.11 27.33
N VAL A 74 28.05 -23.18 26.64
CA VAL A 74 29.01 -22.24 27.23
C VAL A 74 28.37 -20.86 27.31
N GLU A 75 28.32 -20.28 28.50
CA GLU A 75 27.87 -18.91 28.70
C GLU A 75 28.97 -17.93 28.22
N LEU A 76 28.56 -17.00 27.35
CA LEU A 76 29.42 -15.95 26.82
C LEU A 76 29.21 -14.66 27.60
N PRO A 77 30.29 -13.92 27.95
CA PRO A 77 30.13 -12.62 28.61
C PRO A 77 29.40 -11.65 27.70
N VAL A 78 28.22 -11.19 28.12
CA VAL A 78 27.35 -10.30 27.32
C VAL A 78 28.08 -9.04 26.84
N ALA A 79 28.91 -8.45 27.73
CA ALA A 79 29.69 -7.25 27.40
C ALA A 79 30.71 -7.45 26.28
N ASP A 80 31.15 -8.69 26.03
CA ASP A 80 32.17 -9.01 25.01
C ASP A 80 31.57 -9.35 23.65
N VAL A 81 30.29 -9.80 23.63
CA VAL A 81 29.65 -10.35 22.42
C VAL A 81 28.51 -9.47 21.88
N VAL A 82 27.92 -8.59 22.70
CA VAL A 82 26.83 -7.70 22.29
C VAL A 82 27.38 -6.35 21.88
N ASP A 83 27.17 -5.98 20.61
CA ASP A 83 27.48 -4.66 20.06
C ASP A 83 26.24 -4.07 19.36
N GLY A 84 25.66 -3.08 20.00
CA GLY A 84 24.41 -2.45 19.51
C GLY A 84 23.26 -3.48 19.41
N SER A 85 22.84 -3.78 18.19
CA SER A 85 21.79 -4.76 17.90
C SER A 85 22.33 -6.13 17.44
N ARG A 86 23.63 -6.35 17.48
CA ARG A 86 24.28 -7.61 17.05
C ARG A 86 24.84 -8.39 18.23
N ILE A 87 24.74 -9.70 18.16
CA ILE A 87 25.31 -10.65 19.12
C ILE A 87 26.28 -11.54 18.35
N ARG A 88 27.58 -11.36 18.59
CA ARG A 88 28.67 -12.11 17.93
C ARG A 88 28.76 -13.53 18.47
N LEU A 89 28.90 -14.51 17.56
CA LEU A 89 29.09 -15.92 17.86
C LEU A 89 30.39 -16.40 17.23
N ASP A 90 31.40 -16.66 18.05
CA ASP A 90 32.70 -17.09 17.60
C ASP A 90 32.90 -18.60 17.81
N ASN A 91 33.90 -19.19 17.12
CA ASN A 91 34.28 -20.59 17.26
C ASN A 91 33.14 -21.59 17.06
N LEU A 92 32.35 -21.39 15.99
CA LEU A 92 31.23 -22.26 15.64
C LEU A 92 31.71 -23.72 15.51
N LYS A 93 30.87 -24.67 15.93
CA LYS A 93 30.99 -26.10 15.63
C LYS A 93 30.31 -26.43 14.32
N ALA A 94 30.40 -27.67 13.82
CA ALA A 94 29.58 -28.12 12.70
C ALA A 94 28.07 -28.02 13.02
N GLU A 95 27.71 -28.46 14.25
CA GLU A 95 26.35 -28.32 14.80
C GLU A 95 26.36 -27.38 16.01
N ASN A 96 25.45 -26.42 16.04
CA ASN A 96 25.41 -25.36 17.05
C ASN A 96 24.02 -25.23 17.66
N ARG A 97 24.01 -24.86 18.94
CA ARG A 97 22.83 -24.44 19.66
C ARG A 97 23.16 -23.16 20.43
N VAL A 98 22.47 -22.08 20.15
CA VAL A 98 22.58 -20.81 20.87
C VAL A 98 21.29 -20.50 21.58
N THR A 99 21.37 -20.06 22.84
CA THR A 99 20.21 -19.53 23.58
C THR A 99 20.53 -18.09 23.99
N VAL A 100 19.64 -17.18 23.63
CA VAL A 100 19.70 -15.77 24.03
C VAL A 100 18.47 -15.47 24.88
N THR A 101 18.70 -14.83 26.02
CA THR A 101 17.65 -14.32 26.90
C THR A 101 17.81 -12.81 27.07
N GLY A 102 16.73 -12.07 26.95
CA GLY A 102 16.75 -10.62 27.09
C GLY A 102 15.37 -10.02 27.38
N THR A 103 15.33 -8.73 27.56
CA THR A 103 14.10 -7.94 27.62
C THR A 103 13.87 -7.28 26.26
N ALA A 104 12.82 -7.66 25.56
CA ALA A 104 12.31 -6.96 24.38
C ALA A 104 11.34 -5.84 24.80
N LEU A 105 11.18 -4.83 23.94
CA LEU A 105 10.36 -3.66 24.26
C LEU A 105 9.05 -3.69 23.46
N TYR A 106 7.96 -3.25 24.11
CA TYR A 106 6.72 -2.95 23.41
C TYR A 106 6.89 -1.72 22.52
N SER A 107 6.19 -1.69 21.40
CA SER A 107 6.18 -0.62 20.43
C SER A 107 4.81 0.04 20.35
N SER A 108 4.79 1.31 19.98
CA SER A 108 3.61 2.07 19.54
C SER A 108 3.74 2.60 18.10
N SER A 109 4.73 2.08 17.36
CA SER A 109 5.03 2.48 15.98
C SER A 109 4.51 1.51 14.93
N GLY A 110 3.93 0.35 15.33
CA GLY A 110 3.49 -0.71 14.44
C GLY A 110 4.62 -1.65 13.98
N GLU A 111 5.81 -1.56 14.59
CA GLU A 111 6.98 -2.40 14.30
C GLU A 111 7.29 -3.31 15.50
N GLY A 112 7.72 -4.53 15.27
CA GLY A 112 7.99 -5.51 16.33
C GLY A 112 6.69 -5.93 17.04
N MET A 113 6.65 -5.94 18.37
CA MET A 113 5.45 -6.21 19.15
C MET A 113 4.76 -4.88 19.51
N HIS A 114 3.71 -4.55 18.76
CA HIS A 114 2.89 -3.37 19.00
C HIS A 114 1.94 -3.59 20.17
N ARG A 115 1.87 -2.60 21.07
CA ARG A 115 0.95 -2.59 22.21
C ARG A 115 -0.03 -1.43 22.10
N PHE A 116 -1.30 -1.76 22.11
CA PHE A 116 -2.38 -0.80 22.00
C PHE A 116 -3.34 -0.91 23.19
N PHE A 117 -3.68 0.23 23.79
CA PHE A 117 -4.73 0.35 24.79
C PHE A 117 -5.99 0.95 24.15
N ASP A 118 -7.03 0.14 24.05
CA ASP A 118 -8.27 0.55 23.41
C ASP A 118 -9.01 1.60 24.26
N PRO A 119 -9.22 2.82 23.72
CA PRO A 119 -9.94 3.85 24.45
C PRO A 119 -11.42 3.51 24.69
N ALA A 120 -12.00 2.57 23.94
CA ALA A 120 -13.40 2.21 24.03
C ALA A 120 -13.68 1.21 25.18
N ASP A 121 -12.79 0.24 25.40
CA ASP A 121 -12.96 -0.80 26.41
C ASP A 121 -11.88 -0.80 27.51
N GLY A 122 -10.83 0.01 27.35
CA GLY A 122 -9.71 0.11 28.29
C GLY A 122 -8.78 -1.11 28.31
N GLN A 123 -8.95 -2.05 27.38
CA GLN A 123 -8.18 -3.29 27.31
C GLN A 123 -6.88 -3.11 26.52
N CYS A 124 -5.90 -4.01 26.79
CA CYS A 124 -4.63 -4.06 26.13
C CYS A 124 -4.64 -5.13 25.02
N TYR A 125 -4.20 -4.77 23.84
CA TYR A 125 -4.10 -5.63 22.67
C TYR A 125 -2.69 -5.62 22.11
N LEU A 126 -2.16 -6.79 21.77
CA LEU A 126 -0.82 -6.99 21.21
C LEU A 126 -0.91 -7.68 19.85
N TYR A 127 -0.08 -7.27 18.94
CA TYR A 127 0.22 -7.99 17.71
C TYR A 127 1.68 -7.75 17.29
N THR A 128 2.18 -8.57 16.39
CA THR A 128 3.54 -8.40 15.87
C THR A 128 3.52 -8.08 14.37
N GLN A 129 4.51 -7.27 13.95
CA GLN A 129 4.80 -6.96 12.54
C GLN A 129 6.30 -6.92 12.33
N TYR A 130 6.80 -7.71 11.37
CA TYR A 130 8.25 -7.91 11.25
C TYR A 130 8.84 -7.53 9.90
N GLU A 131 8.05 -7.48 8.84
CA GLU A 131 8.60 -7.19 7.51
C GLU A 131 9.15 -5.75 7.39
N PRO A 132 10.37 -5.59 6.82
CA PRO A 132 11.25 -6.64 6.29
C PRO A 132 12.15 -7.30 7.34
N ALA A 133 12.40 -6.70 8.53
CA ALA A 133 13.44 -7.17 9.45
C ALA A 133 13.21 -6.70 10.89
N ASP A 134 11.99 -6.77 11.39
CA ASP A 134 11.64 -6.34 12.74
C ASP A 134 11.34 -7.52 13.70
N ALA A 135 11.54 -8.79 13.29
CA ALA A 135 11.51 -9.93 14.20
C ALA A 135 12.61 -9.80 15.28
N ARG A 136 13.73 -9.18 14.92
CA ARG A 136 14.84 -8.85 15.86
C ARG A 136 14.47 -7.83 16.96
N ARG A 137 13.28 -7.21 16.89
CA ARG A 137 12.73 -6.39 17.99
C ARG A 137 12.00 -7.24 19.03
N VAL A 138 11.71 -8.51 18.71
CA VAL A 138 10.92 -9.40 19.56
C VAL A 138 11.76 -10.56 20.09
N PHE A 139 12.62 -11.15 19.28
CA PHE A 139 13.50 -12.23 19.68
C PHE A 139 14.80 -12.23 18.89
N ALA A 140 15.89 -12.77 19.49
CA ALA A 140 17.16 -12.90 18.80
C ALA A 140 17.05 -13.92 17.66
N ASN A 141 17.51 -13.53 16.46
CA ASN A 141 17.42 -14.37 15.27
C ASN A 141 18.48 -14.02 14.22
N PHE A 142 18.56 -14.80 13.15
CA PHE A 142 19.28 -14.47 11.92
C PHE A 142 18.33 -13.77 10.97
N GLU A 143 18.31 -12.45 10.97
CA GLU A 143 17.27 -11.63 10.33
C GLU A 143 17.50 -11.47 8.82
N GLN A 144 17.15 -12.51 8.06
CA GLN A 144 17.19 -12.50 6.60
C GLN A 144 16.25 -13.54 6.01
N PRO A 145 15.71 -13.34 4.80
CA PRO A 145 14.63 -14.17 4.26
C PRO A 145 15.04 -15.58 3.88
N ASP A 146 16.32 -15.81 3.54
CA ASP A 146 16.81 -17.08 3.00
C ASP A 146 17.35 -18.05 4.06
N LEU A 147 17.28 -17.68 5.34
CA LEU A 147 17.58 -18.58 6.46
C LEU A 147 16.29 -19.12 7.09
N LYS A 148 15.54 -19.92 6.31
CA LYS A 148 14.31 -20.55 6.77
C LYS A 148 14.55 -21.58 7.86
N ALA A 149 13.60 -21.68 8.80
CA ALA A 149 13.63 -22.66 9.88
C ALA A 149 12.21 -23.03 10.33
N ARG A 150 12.10 -24.05 11.20
CA ARG A 150 10.85 -24.36 11.92
C ARG A 150 10.79 -23.55 13.21
N PHE A 151 9.63 -22.96 13.53
CA PHE A 151 9.44 -22.15 14.72
C PHE A 151 8.45 -22.81 15.67
N SER A 152 8.87 -22.93 16.94
CA SER A 152 8.00 -23.33 18.06
C SER A 152 7.85 -22.15 19.00
N PHE A 153 6.64 -21.61 19.12
CA PHE A 153 6.36 -20.51 20.04
C PHE A 153 5.77 -21.02 21.35
N SER A 154 6.20 -20.39 22.45
CA SER A 154 5.63 -20.54 23.78
C SER A 154 5.34 -19.14 24.34
N VAL A 155 4.08 -18.80 24.58
CA VAL A 155 3.67 -17.46 25.02
C VAL A 155 2.99 -17.57 26.38
N THR A 156 3.51 -16.86 27.37
CA THR A 156 2.89 -16.71 28.68
C THR A 156 2.14 -15.38 28.72
N ALA A 157 0.83 -15.43 28.93
CA ALA A 157 -0.07 -14.29 28.87
C ALA A 157 -1.12 -14.34 30.01
N PRO A 158 -1.86 -13.24 30.26
CA PRO A 158 -3.01 -13.26 31.18
C PRO A 158 -4.00 -14.37 30.84
N ALA A 159 -4.55 -15.06 31.84
CA ALA A 159 -5.36 -16.26 31.65
C ALA A 159 -6.67 -16.03 30.85
N GLY A 160 -7.20 -14.80 30.86
CA GLY A 160 -8.40 -14.41 30.11
C GLY A 160 -8.17 -14.01 28.65
N TRP A 161 -6.91 -14.04 28.19
CA TRP A 161 -6.58 -13.63 26.84
C TRP A 161 -6.72 -14.76 25.82
N GLU A 162 -6.99 -14.39 24.56
CA GLU A 162 -6.71 -15.22 23.38
C GLU A 162 -5.26 -15.00 22.95
N VAL A 163 -4.59 -16.08 22.57
CA VAL A 163 -3.24 -16.03 22.01
C VAL A 163 -3.22 -16.88 20.74
N ALA A 164 -2.72 -16.33 19.67
CA ALA A 164 -2.54 -17.02 18.40
C ALA A 164 -1.12 -16.80 17.86
N ALA A 165 -0.62 -17.77 17.09
CA ALA A 165 0.65 -17.70 16.38
C ALA A 165 0.51 -18.44 15.03
N ASN A 166 1.57 -18.54 14.23
CA ASN A 166 1.55 -19.26 12.97
C ASN A 166 1.08 -20.71 13.13
N GLY A 167 1.61 -21.45 14.14
CA GLY A 167 1.23 -22.83 14.43
C GLY A 167 -0.11 -22.96 15.14
N ALA A 168 -0.71 -24.13 15.07
CA ALA A 168 -1.89 -24.47 15.86
C ALA A 168 -1.56 -24.54 17.38
N VAL A 169 -2.53 -24.32 18.25
CA VAL A 169 -2.35 -24.46 19.70
C VAL A 169 -2.16 -25.94 20.04
N ALA A 170 -0.98 -26.29 20.55
CA ALA A 170 -0.65 -27.61 21.04
C ALA A 170 -1.18 -27.81 22.47
N ALA A 171 -1.02 -26.79 23.33
CA ALA A 171 -1.49 -26.85 24.71
C ALA A 171 -1.68 -25.43 25.28
N ARG A 172 -2.69 -25.30 26.16
CA ARG A 172 -2.89 -24.14 27.03
C ARG A 172 -2.82 -24.61 28.48
N LEU A 173 -1.80 -24.15 29.19
CA LEU A 173 -1.47 -24.66 30.53
C LEU A 173 -1.55 -23.51 31.55
N PRO A 174 -2.38 -23.62 32.62
CA PRO A 174 -2.33 -22.69 33.76
C PRO A 174 -0.95 -22.73 34.39
N LEU A 175 -0.44 -21.59 34.84
CA LEU A 175 0.81 -21.56 35.60
C LEU A 175 0.57 -21.93 37.06
N ALA A 176 1.38 -22.83 37.61
CA ALA A 176 1.28 -23.25 39.01
C ALA A 176 1.63 -22.11 39.99
N GLU A 177 2.53 -21.22 39.57
CA GLU A 177 3.00 -20.09 40.34
C GLU A 177 2.14 -18.82 40.20
N ASP A 178 1.26 -18.77 39.19
CA ASP A 178 0.45 -17.60 38.88
C ASP A 178 -0.88 -18.02 38.22
N ALA A 179 -1.91 -18.15 39.04
CA ALA A 179 -3.23 -18.56 38.56
C ALA A 179 -3.92 -17.54 37.63
N ALA A 180 -3.40 -16.31 37.54
CA ALA A 180 -3.90 -15.28 36.64
C ALA A 180 -3.27 -15.36 35.26
N ALA A 181 -2.36 -16.31 35.02
CA ALA A 181 -1.64 -16.47 33.74
C ALA A 181 -1.73 -17.90 33.20
N CYS A 182 -1.67 -18.02 31.88
CA CYS A 182 -1.54 -19.28 31.15
C CYS A 182 -0.35 -19.24 30.20
N ARG A 183 0.26 -20.43 29.99
CA ARG A 183 1.24 -20.65 28.94
C ARG A 183 0.57 -21.33 27.77
N TRP A 184 0.69 -20.70 26.60
CA TRP A 184 0.25 -21.23 25.33
C TRP A 184 1.47 -21.80 24.59
N ASN A 185 1.41 -23.09 24.25
CA ASN A 185 2.43 -23.75 23.42
C ASN A 185 1.82 -24.02 22.05
N PHE A 186 2.59 -23.76 21.01
CA PHE A 186 2.16 -23.95 19.62
C PHE A 186 2.90 -25.07 18.95
N GLU A 187 2.25 -25.76 18.02
CA GLU A 187 2.89 -26.76 17.18
C GLU A 187 4.01 -26.13 16.34
N PRO A 188 5.11 -26.86 16.08
CA PRO A 188 6.17 -26.36 15.21
C PRO A 188 5.63 -26.04 13.82
N THR A 189 6.07 -24.92 13.25
CA THR A 189 5.73 -24.53 11.87
C THR A 189 6.45 -25.43 10.86
N LEU A 190 6.02 -25.38 9.60
CA LEU A 190 6.86 -25.75 8.47
C LEU A 190 8.01 -24.75 8.31
N PRO A 191 9.06 -25.08 7.51
CA PRO A 191 10.15 -24.15 7.28
C PRO A 191 9.66 -22.81 6.67
N MET A 192 9.98 -21.70 7.33
CA MET A 192 9.57 -20.36 6.94
C MET A 192 10.62 -19.32 7.34
N SER A 193 10.56 -18.15 6.72
CA SER A 193 11.46 -17.02 7.03
C SER A 193 11.06 -16.35 8.36
N THR A 194 12.00 -15.66 8.99
CA THR A 194 11.76 -14.94 10.26
C THR A 194 10.70 -13.86 10.12
N TYR A 195 10.69 -13.12 9.00
CA TYR A 195 9.85 -11.94 8.79
C TYR A 195 8.33 -12.26 8.68
N ILE A 196 7.95 -13.51 8.42
CA ILE A 196 6.55 -13.99 8.36
C ILE A 196 6.12 -14.76 9.62
N THR A 197 6.94 -14.79 10.67
CA THR A 197 6.51 -15.29 11.97
C THR A 197 5.66 -14.23 12.69
N THR A 198 4.69 -14.67 13.52
CA THR A 198 3.76 -13.73 14.17
C THR A 198 3.18 -14.26 15.47
N VAL A 199 2.82 -13.32 16.35
CA VAL A 199 2.08 -13.57 17.59
C VAL A 199 1.00 -12.50 17.75
N LEU A 200 -0.21 -12.93 18.10
CA LEU A 200 -1.35 -12.11 18.49
C LEU A 200 -1.70 -12.44 19.94
N ALA A 201 -1.93 -11.44 20.79
CA ALA A 201 -2.37 -11.69 22.17
C ALA A 201 -3.22 -10.55 22.72
N GLY A 202 -4.30 -10.88 23.42
CA GLY A 202 -5.21 -9.90 24.02
C GLY A 202 -6.61 -10.47 24.24
N PRO A 203 -7.54 -9.67 24.76
CA PRO A 203 -8.93 -10.07 24.89
C PRO A 203 -9.68 -9.91 23.56
N TYR A 204 -9.12 -10.47 22.49
CA TYR A 204 -9.72 -10.43 21.16
C TYR A 204 -11.05 -11.19 21.09
N PHE A 205 -12.02 -10.62 20.39
CA PHE A 205 -13.17 -11.39 19.91
C PHE A 205 -12.68 -12.41 18.89
N LYS A 206 -13.19 -13.64 18.95
CA LYS A 206 -12.85 -14.73 18.04
C LYS A 206 -14.12 -15.33 17.45
N ALA A 207 -14.13 -15.52 16.13
CA ALA A 207 -15.09 -16.35 15.41
C ALA A 207 -14.37 -17.51 14.72
N GLU A 208 -15.00 -18.67 14.63
CA GLU A 208 -14.40 -19.88 14.07
C GLU A 208 -15.28 -20.47 12.98
N ASP A 209 -14.63 -21.07 11.96
CA ASP A 209 -15.28 -21.81 10.88
C ASP A 209 -14.27 -22.85 10.35
N HIS A 210 -14.58 -23.55 9.28
CA HIS A 210 -13.63 -24.43 8.61
C HIS A 210 -13.90 -24.47 7.11
N TRP A 211 -12.87 -24.83 6.35
CA TRP A 211 -12.94 -25.14 4.94
C TRP A 211 -12.38 -26.53 4.69
N SER A 212 -12.97 -27.28 3.78
CA SER A 212 -12.44 -28.57 3.36
C SER A 212 -12.66 -28.83 1.89
N ARG A 213 -11.70 -29.52 1.27
CA ARG A 213 -11.74 -29.96 -0.12
C ARG A 213 -11.21 -31.39 -0.21
N THR A 214 -11.82 -32.18 -1.09
CA THR A 214 -11.29 -33.50 -1.47
C THR A 214 -10.72 -33.35 -2.87
N ASP A 215 -9.45 -33.73 -3.08
CA ASP A 215 -8.83 -33.76 -4.40
C ASP A 215 -9.31 -34.92 -5.27
N ASP A 216 -8.91 -34.95 -6.53
CA ASP A 216 -9.28 -36.00 -7.48
C ASP A 216 -8.71 -37.38 -7.08
N GLY A 217 -7.67 -37.43 -6.26
CA GLY A 217 -7.08 -38.64 -5.67
C GLY A 217 -7.80 -39.14 -4.42
N GLY A 218 -8.82 -38.44 -3.94
CA GLY A 218 -9.57 -38.75 -2.72
C GLY A 218 -8.91 -38.30 -1.42
N THR A 219 -7.83 -37.54 -1.47
CA THR A 219 -7.22 -36.93 -0.28
C THR A 219 -8.04 -35.72 0.19
N ARG A 220 -8.44 -35.76 1.45
CA ARG A 220 -9.17 -34.64 2.06
C ARG A 220 -8.20 -33.64 2.70
N LEU A 221 -8.27 -32.38 2.28
CA LEU A 221 -7.65 -31.24 2.94
C LEU A 221 -8.69 -30.57 3.82
N ASP A 222 -8.37 -30.39 5.09
CA ASP A 222 -9.21 -29.74 6.10
C ASP A 222 -8.42 -28.57 6.72
N VAL A 223 -8.96 -27.35 6.65
CA VAL A 223 -8.31 -26.13 7.11
C VAL A 223 -9.23 -25.43 8.12
N PRO A 224 -8.90 -25.44 9.41
CA PRO A 224 -9.56 -24.60 10.41
C PRO A 224 -9.37 -23.12 10.09
N LEU A 225 -10.42 -22.33 10.29
CA LEU A 225 -10.44 -20.88 10.05
C LEU A 225 -10.80 -20.17 11.35
N ALA A 226 -10.11 -19.06 11.64
CA ALA A 226 -10.52 -18.17 12.72
C ALA A 226 -10.38 -16.69 12.29
N LEU A 227 -11.24 -15.86 12.85
CA LEU A 227 -11.23 -14.40 12.66
C LEU A 227 -11.11 -13.73 14.01
N TYR A 228 -10.22 -12.74 14.11
CA TYR A 228 -9.98 -11.99 15.34
C TYR A 228 -10.15 -10.49 15.09
N CYS A 229 -10.81 -9.79 16.00
CA CYS A 229 -10.80 -8.32 16.08
C CYS A 229 -10.85 -7.89 17.56
N ARG A 230 -10.58 -6.61 17.84
CA ARG A 230 -10.77 -6.08 19.20
C ARG A 230 -12.20 -6.30 19.65
N ALA A 231 -12.40 -6.61 20.96
CA ALA A 231 -13.73 -6.88 21.51
C ALA A 231 -14.71 -5.73 21.30
N SER A 232 -14.24 -4.48 21.36
CA SER A 232 -15.02 -3.27 21.11
C SER A 232 -15.59 -3.17 19.68
N MET A 233 -15.00 -3.87 18.71
CA MET A 233 -15.41 -3.87 17.29
C MET A 233 -16.25 -5.09 16.90
N ALA A 234 -16.46 -6.05 17.80
CA ALA A 234 -17.13 -7.32 17.51
C ALA A 234 -18.52 -7.16 16.87
N SER A 235 -19.26 -6.12 17.24
CA SER A 235 -20.60 -5.86 16.68
C SER A 235 -20.60 -5.40 15.22
N SER A 236 -19.48 -4.88 14.74
CA SER A 236 -19.28 -4.42 13.35
C SER A 236 -18.48 -5.42 12.52
N PHE A 237 -18.11 -6.57 13.12
CA PHE A 237 -17.24 -7.54 12.46
C PHE A 237 -18.05 -8.49 11.58
N ASP A 238 -17.97 -8.30 10.28
CA ASP A 238 -18.73 -9.04 9.26
C ASP A 238 -18.09 -10.41 8.99
N THR A 239 -18.17 -11.30 10.00
CA THR A 239 -17.51 -12.61 9.98
C THR A 239 -18.05 -13.52 8.87
N ALA A 240 -19.36 -13.44 8.57
CA ALA A 240 -19.98 -14.29 7.54
C ALA A 240 -19.40 -14.00 6.15
N GLU A 241 -19.25 -12.73 5.80
CA GLU A 241 -18.68 -12.32 4.51
C GLU A 241 -17.19 -12.62 4.43
N LEU A 242 -16.44 -12.38 5.50
CA LEU A 242 -15.00 -12.69 5.55
C LEU A 242 -14.75 -14.20 5.39
N PHE A 243 -15.51 -15.06 6.06
CA PHE A 243 -15.41 -16.50 5.85
C PHE A 243 -15.84 -16.93 4.45
N ARG A 244 -16.88 -16.31 3.88
CA ARG A 244 -17.31 -16.58 2.51
C ARG A 244 -16.17 -16.31 1.51
N LEU A 245 -15.56 -15.13 1.58
CA LEU A 245 -14.44 -14.73 0.73
C LEU A 245 -13.22 -15.64 0.92
N THR A 246 -12.91 -15.99 2.17
CA THR A 246 -11.79 -16.88 2.50
C THR A 246 -11.96 -18.25 1.84
N LYS A 247 -13.18 -18.83 1.94
CA LYS A 247 -13.48 -20.12 1.32
C LYS A 247 -13.42 -20.08 -0.20
N GLN A 248 -13.96 -19.02 -0.81
CA GLN A 248 -13.87 -18.79 -2.25
C GLN A 248 -12.40 -18.68 -2.72
N GLY A 249 -11.56 -17.95 -1.98
CA GLY A 249 -10.14 -17.84 -2.27
C GLY A 249 -9.39 -19.16 -2.14
N LEU A 250 -9.64 -19.93 -1.09
CA LEU A 250 -9.05 -21.25 -0.90
C LEU A 250 -9.46 -22.22 -2.02
N ASP A 251 -10.74 -22.22 -2.43
CA ASP A 251 -11.21 -23.02 -3.56
C ASP A 251 -10.51 -22.61 -4.85
N PHE A 252 -10.42 -21.30 -5.10
CA PHE A 252 -9.81 -20.74 -6.31
C PHE A 252 -8.32 -21.07 -6.41
N PHE A 253 -7.51 -20.73 -5.39
CA PHE A 253 -6.05 -20.89 -5.46
C PHE A 253 -5.61 -22.34 -5.39
N ASN A 254 -6.26 -23.20 -4.57
CA ASN A 254 -5.95 -24.63 -4.58
C ASN A 254 -6.24 -25.26 -5.95
N GLY A 255 -7.32 -24.85 -6.62
CA GLY A 255 -7.65 -25.30 -7.98
C GLY A 255 -6.68 -24.75 -9.02
N LEU A 256 -6.36 -23.45 -8.94
CA LEU A 256 -5.50 -22.75 -9.90
C LEU A 256 -4.06 -23.28 -9.85
N PHE A 257 -3.50 -23.41 -8.65
CA PHE A 257 -2.09 -23.76 -8.48
C PHE A 257 -1.83 -25.27 -8.49
N ASP A 258 -2.87 -26.09 -8.31
CA ASP A 258 -2.74 -27.55 -8.22
C ASP A 258 -1.67 -27.97 -7.19
N TYR A 259 -1.66 -27.26 -6.08
CA TYR A 259 -0.79 -27.46 -4.92
C TYR A 259 -1.60 -27.18 -3.65
N PRO A 260 -1.77 -28.17 -2.76
CA PRO A 260 -2.61 -28.02 -1.56
C PRO A 260 -2.09 -26.90 -0.65
N TYR A 261 -3.02 -26.13 -0.05
CA TYR A 261 -2.66 -25.16 0.99
C TYR A 261 -1.84 -25.85 2.10
N PRO A 262 -0.57 -25.39 2.36
CA PRO A 262 0.33 -26.24 3.15
C PRO A 262 0.36 -25.88 4.65
N TRP A 263 -0.24 -24.77 5.08
CA TRP A 263 0.04 -24.15 6.37
C TRP A 263 -0.89 -24.60 7.51
N GLY A 264 -1.72 -25.60 7.29
CA GLY A 264 -2.55 -26.28 8.28
C GLY A 264 -3.82 -25.54 8.66
N LYS A 265 -3.74 -24.30 9.18
CA LYS A 265 -4.86 -23.41 9.53
C LYS A 265 -4.77 -22.09 8.78
N TYR A 266 -5.88 -21.36 8.68
CA TYR A 266 -5.93 -20.02 8.08
C TYR A 266 -6.71 -19.07 9.00
N ASP A 267 -5.99 -18.48 9.97
CA ASP A 267 -6.53 -17.46 10.85
C ASP A 267 -6.28 -16.08 10.27
N GLN A 268 -7.15 -15.11 10.59
CA GLN A 268 -7.06 -13.73 10.14
C GLN A 268 -7.30 -12.80 11.34
N ALA A 269 -6.37 -11.88 11.59
CA ALA A 269 -6.45 -10.94 12.70
C ALA A 269 -6.53 -9.50 12.18
N PHE A 270 -7.56 -8.77 12.60
CA PHE A 270 -7.76 -7.36 12.28
C PHE A 270 -7.28 -6.52 13.46
N VAL A 271 -6.16 -5.80 13.27
CA VAL A 271 -5.40 -5.21 14.38
C VAL A 271 -5.36 -3.68 14.32
N PRO A 272 -5.27 -3.01 15.48
CA PRO A 272 -5.26 -1.55 15.58
C PRO A 272 -3.93 -0.94 15.13
N GLU A 273 -3.99 0.30 14.67
CA GLU A 273 -2.81 1.12 14.33
C GLU A 273 -1.80 0.43 13.39
N TYR A 274 -2.29 -0.45 12.51
CA TYR A 274 -1.46 -1.20 11.60
C TYR A 274 -0.90 -0.31 10.48
N ASN A 275 0.40 -0.40 10.23
CA ASN A 275 1.09 0.42 9.21
C ASN A 275 0.79 -0.01 7.78
N LEU A 276 0.38 -1.25 7.59
CA LEU A 276 0.15 -1.89 6.30
C LEU A 276 -1.34 -2.13 6.07
N GLY A 277 -1.71 -2.50 4.84
CA GLY A 277 -3.04 -3.04 4.54
C GLY A 277 -3.22 -4.40 5.19
N ALA A 278 -2.26 -5.30 4.98
CA ALA A 278 -2.20 -6.63 5.57
C ALA A 278 -0.77 -7.20 5.54
N MET A 279 -0.61 -8.43 6.03
CA MET A 279 0.64 -9.19 6.06
C MET A 279 0.36 -10.69 5.99
N GLU A 280 1.06 -11.36 5.13
CA GLU A 280 0.88 -12.76 4.74
C GLU A 280 1.40 -13.80 5.75
N ASN A 281 1.47 -13.53 7.03
CA ASN A 281 1.99 -14.50 8.00
C ASN A 281 1.27 -15.86 7.88
N PRO A 282 1.95 -16.97 7.51
CA PRO A 282 1.29 -18.26 7.32
C PRO A 282 0.58 -18.74 8.56
N GLY A 283 -0.66 -19.17 8.40
CA GLY A 283 -1.51 -19.63 9.49
C GLY A 283 -2.13 -18.53 10.37
N LEU A 284 -1.66 -17.28 10.30
CA LEU A 284 -2.25 -16.12 11.01
C LEU A 284 -1.99 -14.84 10.23
N VAL A 285 -2.77 -14.61 9.19
CA VAL A 285 -2.69 -13.40 8.36
C VAL A 285 -3.17 -12.19 9.17
N THR A 286 -2.43 -11.09 9.09
CA THR A 286 -2.76 -9.87 9.84
C THR A 286 -3.28 -8.79 8.90
N PHE A 287 -4.38 -8.12 9.27
CA PHE A 287 -5.02 -7.05 8.50
C PHE A 287 -5.16 -5.79 9.34
N THR A 288 -5.17 -4.64 8.70
CA THR A 288 -5.61 -3.40 9.36
C THR A 288 -7.08 -3.51 9.77
N GLU A 289 -7.39 -3.08 11.00
CA GLU A 289 -8.80 -3.00 11.47
C GLU A 289 -9.65 -2.00 10.67
N ASN A 290 -9.06 -1.17 9.80
CA ASN A 290 -9.79 -0.31 8.87
C ASN A 290 -10.69 -1.11 7.90
N TYR A 291 -10.48 -2.42 7.78
CA TYR A 291 -11.36 -3.34 7.05
C TYR A 291 -12.54 -3.86 7.88
N VAL A 292 -12.63 -3.53 9.16
CA VAL A 292 -13.82 -3.70 9.99
C VAL A 292 -14.63 -2.42 9.92
N PHE A 293 -15.60 -2.37 9.02
CA PHE A 293 -16.34 -1.15 8.73
C PHE A 293 -17.33 -0.83 9.85
N THR A 294 -16.98 0.12 10.71
CA THR A 294 -17.82 0.60 11.82
C THR A 294 -18.81 1.69 11.37
N SER A 295 -18.58 2.27 10.20
CA SER A 295 -19.43 3.22 9.51
C SER A 295 -19.79 2.67 8.13
N ARG A 296 -20.71 3.33 7.42
CA ARG A 296 -21.11 2.89 6.10
C ARG A 296 -19.93 2.93 5.12
N ALA A 297 -19.66 1.78 4.49
CA ALA A 297 -18.68 1.63 3.44
C ALA A 297 -19.36 1.51 2.07
N ALA A 298 -18.71 2.05 1.02
CA ALA A 298 -19.11 1.87 -0.36
C ALA A 298 -18.70 0.47 -0.86
N ASP A 299 -19.36 -0.07 -1.89
CA ASP A 299 -19.06 -1.38 -2.47
C ASP A 299 -17.58 -1.51 -2.89
N SER A 300 -16.99 -0.44 -3.41
CA SER A 300 -15.55 -0.43 -3.74
C SER A 300 -14.61 -0.64 -2.53
N GLN A 301 -15.05 -0.30 -1.31
CA GLN A 301 -14.29 -0.59 -0.09
C GLN A 301 -14.39 -2.07 0.28
N TYR A 302 -15.56 -2.69 0.10
CA TYR A 302 -15.72 -4.15 0.24
C TYR A 302 -14.92 -4.91 -0.80
N GLN A 303 -14.93 -4.47 -2.07
CA GLN A 303 -14.10 -5.04 -3.12
C GLN A 303 -12.60 -4.87 -2.81
N GLY A 304 -12.17 -3.70 -2.30
CA GLY A 304 -10.79 -3.46 -1.86
C GLY A 304 -10.36 -4.40 -0.73
N ARG A 305 -11.25 -4.65 0.26
CA ARG A 305 -11.03 -5.63 1.32
C ARG A 305 -10.89 -7.04 0.76
N ALA A 306 -11.77 -7.43 -0.16
CA ALA A 306 -11.69 -8.74 -0.83
C ALA A 306 -10.39 -8.90 -1.63
N ASN A 307 -9.96 -7.84 -2.34
CA ASN A 307 -8.69 -7.84 -3.07
C ASN A 307 -7.50 -8.04 -2.13
N THR A 308 -7.44 -7.33 -1.00
CA THR A 308 -6.37 -7.51 -0.02
C THR A 308 -6.40 -8.92 0.58
N LEU A 309 -7.59 -9.45 0.95
CA LEU A 309 -7.71 -10.81 1.48
C LEU A 309 -7.17 -11.86 0.50
N LEU A 310 -7.47 -11.73 -0.79
CA LEU A 310 -7.00 -12.65 -1.81
C LEU A 310 -5.53 -12.42 -2.21
N HIS A 311 -5.02 -11.19 -2.07
CA HIS A 311 -3.59 -10.87 -2.18
C HIS A 311 -2.79 -11.64 -1.12
N GLU A 312 -3.17 -11.49 0.17
CA GLU A 312 -2.50 -12.21 1.27
C GLU A 312 -2.63 -13.73 1.13
N MET A 313 -3.74 -14.21 0.62
CA MET A 313 -3.89 -15.65 0.38
C MET A 313 -2.99 -16.16 -0.74
N ALA A 314 -2.79 -15.39 -1.80
CA ALA A 314 -1.87 -15.76 -2.88
C ALA A 314 -0.42 -15.89 -2.41
N HIS A 315 -0.02 -15.10 -1.43
CA HIS A 315 1.29 -15.18 -0.80
C HIS A 315 1.58 -16.55 -0.14
N MET A 316 0.56 -17.30 0.25
CA MET A 316 0.74 -18.64 0.83
C MET A 316 1.56 -19.57 -0.09
N TRP A 317 1.58 -19.26 -1.40
CA TRP A 317 2.40 -19.93 -2.41
C TRP A 317 3.53 -19.03 -2.90
N PHE A 318 3.23 -17.79 -3.33
CA PHE A 318 4.22 -16.80 -3.77
C PHE A 318 4.67 -15.91 -2.61
N GLY A 319 5.74 -16.25 -1.95
CA GLY A 319 6.31 -15.53 -0.81
C GLY A 319 6.56 -16.42 0.40
N ASP A 320 5.61 -17.27 0.76
CA ASP A 320 5.71 -18.13 1.95
C ASP A 320 6.26 -19.51 1.60
N LEU A 321 5.61 -20.23 0.69
CA LEU A 321 6.09 -21.55 0.24
C LEU A 321 7.43 -21.39 -0.49
N VAL A 322 7.48 -20.47 -1.46
CA VAL A 322 8.67 -20.12 -2.21
C VAL A 322 8.97 -18.64 -1.97
N THR A 323 10.08 -18.33 -1.34
CA THR A 323 10.46 -16.98 -0.91
C THR A 323 11.64 -16.47 -1.74
N MET A 324 11.75 -15.16 -1.96
CA MET A 324 12.93 -14.57 -2.58
C MET A 324 14.19 -14.84 -1.73
N GLN A 325 15.35 -14.93 -2.38
CA GLN A 325 16.62 -15.09 -1.69
C GLN A 325 17.02 -13.81 -0.94
N TRP A 326 16.83 -12.66 -1.57
CA TRP A 326 17.07 -11.35 -0.99
C TRP A 326 16.03 -10.35 -1.53
N TRP A 327 15.95 -9.19 -0.95
CA TRP A 327 14.98 -8.15 -1.20
C TRP A 327 15.06 -7.53 -2.61
N ASP A 328 16.11 -7.80 -3.40
CA ASP A 328 16.19 -7.44 -4.83
C ASP A 328 15.02 -8.03 -5.62
N ASP A 329 14.60 -9.22 -5.24
CA ASP A 329 13.52 -9.98 -5.86
C ASP A 329 12.20 -9.96 -5.06
N LEU A 330 11.96 -8.89 -4.26
CA LEU A 330 10.71 -8.68 -3.52
C LEU A 330 9.46 -8.77 -4.43
N TRP A 331 9.59 -8.39 -5.68
CA TRP A 331 8.54 -8.46 -6.69
C TRP A 331 8.04 -9.90 -6.95
N LEU A 332 8.86 -10.95 -6.75
CA LEU A 332 8.47 -12.35 -6.89
C LEU A 332 7.32 -12.75 -5.97
N LYS A 333 7.11 -12.03 -4.89
CA LYS A 333 5.95 -12.20 -4.04
C LYS A 333 4.91 -11.09 -4.27
N GLU A 334 5.28 -9.82 -4.19
CA GLU A 334 4.34 -8.70 -4.19
C GLU A 334 3.62 -8.47 -5.53
N SER A 335 4.39 -8.50 -6.63
CA SER A 335 3.77 -8.35 -7.96
C SER A 335 2.83 -9.52 -8.28
N PHE A 336 3.22 -10.75 -7.91
CA PHE A 336 2.38 -11.93 -8.10
C PHE A 336 1.13 -11.88 -7.23
N ALA A 337 1.24 -11.53 -5.96
CA ALA A 337 0.09 -11.41 -5.06
C ALA A 337 -0.87 -10.31 -5.51
N ASP A 338 -0.37 -9.16 -5.96
CA ASP A 338 -1.22 -8.07 -6.47
C ASP A 338 -1.96 -8.47 -7.77
N TYR A 339 -1.29 -9.19 -8.67
CA TYR A 339 -1.92 -9.76 -9.87
C TYR A 339 -2.94 -10.84 -9.52
N MET A 340 -2.57 -11.80 -8.67
CA MET A 340 -3.41 -12.95 -8.30
C MET A 340 -4.59 -12.53 -7.43
N GLY A 341 -4.43 -11.55 -6.54
CA GLY A 341 -5.51 -10.96 -5.75
C GLY A 341 -6.59 -10.35 -6.66
N THR A 342 -6.16 -9.54 -7.65
CA THR A 342 -7.07 -8.96 -8.63
C THR A 342 -7.76 -10.04 -9.48
N LEU A 343 -7.01 -11.04 -9.96
CA LEU A 343 -7.54 -12.18 -10.71
C LEU A 343 -8.53 -12.99 -9.87
N GLY A 344 -8.25 -13.17 -8.58
CA GLY A 344 -9.11 -13.89 -7.64
C GLY A 344 -10.43 -13.15 -7.42
N VAL A 345 -10.40 -11.83 -7.25
CA VAL A 345 -11.63 -11.02 -7.17
C VAL A 345 -12.46 -11.18 -8.45
N ASP A 346 -11.82 -11.03 -9.62
CA ASP A 346 -12.49 -11.13 -10.92
C ASP A 346 -13.12 -12.49 -11.19
N ARG A 347 -12.47 -13.59 -10.78
CA ARG A 347 -12.88 -14.95 -11.15
C ARG A 347 -13.59 -15.74 -10.05
N ALA A 348 -13.39 -15.39 -8.79
CA ALA A 348 -13.91 -16.16 -7.66
C ALA A 348 -14.99 -15.42 -6.86
N THR A 349 -15.29 -14.17 -7.19
CA THR A 349 -16.31 -13.35 -6.51
C THR A 349 -17.31 -12.77 -7.52
N ASP A 350 -18.29 -12.04 -7.01
CA ASP A 350 -19.33 -11.42 -7.85
C ASP A 350 -18.90 -10.05 -8.45
N TRP A 351 -17.71 -9.54 -8.13
CA TRP A 351 -17.19 -8.27 -8.64
C TRP A 351 -16.52 -8.43 -10.02
N ASP A 352 -17.18 -7.98 -11.07
CA ASP A 352 -16.68 -7.93 -12.46
C ASP A 352 -15.85 -6.67 -12.79
N THR A 353 -15.68 -5.77 -11.81
CA THR A 353 -14.97 -4.48 -11.95
C THR A 353 -13.52 -4.49 -11.42
N ALA A 354 -13.00 -5.65 -11.02
CA ALA A 354 -11.67 -5.76 -10.41
C ALA A 354 -10.57 -5.16 -11.28
N TRP A 355 -10.53 -5.49 -12.57
CA TRP A 355 -9.53 -4.94 -13.50
C TRP A 355 -9.75 -3.47 -13.83
N VAL A 356 -11.00 -2.97 -13.78
CA VAL A 356 -11.28 -1.53 -13.94
C VAL A 356 -10.72 -0.75 -12.75
N ASN A 357 -10.92 -1.23 -11.54
CA ASN A 357 -10.35 -0.63 -10.33
C ASN A 357 -8.82 -0.74 -10.30
N PHE A 358 -8.26 -1.85 -10.76
CA PHE A 358 -6.81 -2.00 -10.91
C PHE A 358 -6.24 -0.95 -11.87
N ALA A 359 -6.82 -0.79 -13.06
CA ALA A 359 -6.37 0.17 -14.06
C ALA A 359 -6.45 1.63 -13.57
N ASN A 360 -7.50 1.96 -12.82
CA ASN A 360 -7.77 3.34 -12.41
C ASN A 360 -7.09 3.73 -11.08
N ASN A 361 -6.97 2.80 -10.12
CA ASN A 361 -6.42 3.07 -8.79
C ASN A 361 -5.00 2.52 -8.60
N ARG A 362 -4.81 1.20 -8.77
CA ARG A 362 -3.51 0.57 -8.51
C ARG A 362 -2.43 1.08 -9.47
N LYS A 363 -2.71 1.10 -10.77
CA LYS A 363 -1.76 1.62 -11.76
C LYS A 363 -1.49 3.12 -11.60
N ALA A 364 -2.47 3.92 -11.14
CA ALA A 364 -2.25 5.33 -10.86
C ALA A 364 -1.20 5.55 -9.77
N TRP A 365 -1.17 4.71 -8.74
CA TRP A 365 -0.12 4.73 -7.72
C TRP A 365 1.26 4.43 -8.32
N ALA A 366 1.37 3.38 -9.15
CA ALA A 366 2.61 3.08 -9.86
C ALA A 366 3.06 4.23 -10.79
N TYR A 367 2.12 4.86 -11.50
CA TYR A 367 2.43 5.98 -12.40
C TYR A 367 3.05 7.19 -11.67
N VAL A 368 2.62 7.45 -10.43
CA VAL A 368 3.21 8.51 -9.60
C VAL A 368 4.66 8.16 -9.25
N GLN A 369 4.89 6.94 -8.78
CA GLN A 369 6.20 6.47 -8.31
C GLN A 369 7.22 6.35 -9.46
N ASP A 370 6.80 5.78 -10.58
CA ASP A 370 7.68 5.46 -11.71
C ASP A 370 8.11 6.69 -12.55
N GLN A 371 7.59 7.87 -12.22
CA GLN A 371 7.98 9.16 -12.81
C GLN A 371 8.86 10.00 -11.87
N LEU A 372 9.22 9.48 -10.70
CA LEU A 372 10.10 10.17 -9.74
C LEU A 372 11.56 9.97 -10.10
N PRO A 373 12.47 10.91 -9.76
CA PRO A 373 13.92 10.71 -9.90
C PRO A 373 14.46 9.53 -9.10
N THR A 374 13.69 9.03 -8.14
CA THR A 374 14.01 7.88 -7.29
C THR A 374 13.40 6.58 -7.80
N THR A 375 12.86 6.57 -9.03
CA THR A 375 12.35 5.37 -9.66
C THR A 375 13.42 4.29 -9.78
N HIS A 376 12.99 3.06 -9.85
CA HIS A 376 13.85 1.89 -9.97
C HIS A 376 13.19 0.83 -10.87
N PRO A 377 13.95 -0.12 -11.40
CA PRO A 377 13.40 -1.30 -12.05
C PRO A 377 12.53 -2.14 -11.09
N ILE A 378 11.68 -2.99 -11.63
CA ILE A 378 10.92 -3.96 -10.82
C ILE A 378 11.87 -4.88 -10.05
N VAL A 379 12.89 -5.42 -10.72
CA VAL A 379 14.05 -6.07 -10.06
C VAL A 379 14.98 -4.95 -9.62
N ALA A 380 14.95 -4.64 -8.33
CA ALA A 380 15.69 -3.52 -7.77
C ALA A 380 17.10 -3.92 -7.31
N ASP A 381 17.98 -2.93 -7.12
CA ASP A 381 19.27 -3.13 -6.43
C ASP A 381 19.11 -2.71 -4.96
N ILE A 382 18.98 -3.68 -4.07
CA ILE A 382 18.72 -3.49 -2.65
C ILE A 382 19.98 -3.81 -1.83
N PRO A 383 20.80 -2.81 -1.52
CA PRO A 383 22.08 -3.06 -0.84
C PRO A 383 21.94 -3.43 0.65
N ASP A 384 20.83 -3.05 1.28
CA ASP A 384 20.60 -3.18 2.71
C ASP A 384 19.11 -3.16 3.10
N LEU A 385 18.80 -3.40 4.38
CA LEU A 385 17.44 -3.47 4.90
C LEU A 385 16.69 -2.13 4.90
N GLU A 386 17.39 -0.99 5.03
CA GLU A 386 16.74 0.32 4.95
C GLU A 386 16.26 0.59 3.52
N ALA A 387 17.04 0.21 2.51
CA ALA A 387 16.65 0.25 1.12
C ALA A 387 15.48 -0.72 0.85
N ALA A 388 15.50 -1.92 1.44
CA ALA A 388 14.40 -2.89 1.34
C ALA A 388 13.09 -2.28 1.84
N LYS A 389 13.09 -1.63 3.02
CA LYS A 389 11.87 -1.01 3.59
C LYS A 389 11.27 0.06 2.69
N GLN A 390 12.07 0.74 1.88
CA GLN A 390 11.61 1.76 0.94
C GLN A 390 11.17 1.22 -0.42
N ASN A 391 11.37 -0.06 -0.68
CA ASN A 391 11.05 -0.71 -1.94
C ASN A 391 9.62 -1.29 -1.97
N PHE A 392 8.87 -1.18 -0.87
CA PHE A 392 7.44 -1.50 -0.81
C PHE A 392 6.64 -0.34 -1.41
N ASP A 393 6.65 -0.24 -2.71
CA ASP A 393 6.10 0.90 -3.45
C ASP A 393 5.29 0.48 -4.68
N GLY A 394 4.67 1.44 -5.36
CA GLY A 394 3.83 1.19 -6.52
C GLY A 394 4.53 0.49 -7.69
N ILE A 395 5.87 0.52 -7.73
CA ILE A 395 6.64 -0.19 -8.76
C ILE A 395 6.65 -1.68 -8.46
N THR A 396 7.04 -2.06 -7.25
CA THR A 396 7.10 -3.46 -6.82
C THR A 396 5.73 -4.14 -6.85
N TYR A 397 4.66 -3.42 -6.46
CA TYR A 397 3.29 -3.96 -6.44
C TYR A 397 2.59 -3.80 -7.80
N ALA A 398 2.15 -2.60 -8.13
CA ALA A 398 1.20 -2.36 -9.20
C ALA A 398 1.82 -2.32 -10.61
N LYS A 399 3.03 -1.75 -10.79
CA LYS A 399 3.76 -1.88 -12.07
C LYS A 399 4.08 -3.35 -12.31
N GLY A 400 4.62 -4.05 -11.30
CA GLY A 400 4.94 -5.47 -11.41
C GLY A 400 3.73 -6.32 -11.78
N ALA A 401 2.59 -6.14 -11.11
CA ALA A 401 1.34 -6.85 -11.44
C ALA A 401 0.83 -6.53 -12.86
N SER A 402 0.95 -5.28 -13.32
CA SER A 402 0.59 -4.90 -14.68
C SER A 402 1.52 -5.53 -15.71
N VAL A 403 2.82 -5.65 -15.39
CA VAL A 403 3.79 -6.34 -16.24
C VAL A 403 3.56 -7.85 -16.25
N LEU A 404 3.12 -8.46 -15.15
CA LEU A 404 2.67 -9.86 -15.15
C LEU A 404 1.42 -10.06 -16.02
N LYS A 405 0.46 -9.12 -16.00
CA LYS A 405 -0.69 -9.14 -16.95
C LYS A 405 -0.20 -9.11 -18.40
N GLN A 406 0.80 -8.28 -18.71
CA GLN A 406 1.45 -8.25 -20.02
C GLN A 406 2.18 -9.56 -20.34
N LEU A 407 2.86 -10.18 -19.37
CA LEU A 407 3.51 -11.48 -19.52
C LEU A 407 2.50 -12.58 -19.87
N VAL A 408 1.37 -12.61 -19.14
CA VAL A 408 0.27 -13.54 -19.40
C VAL A 408 -0.27 -13.35 -20.83
N ALA A 409 -0.44 -12.13 -21.30
CA ALA A 409 -0.84 -11.85 -22.67
C ALA A 409 0.22 -12.31 -23.70
N TYR A 410 1.50 -12.30 -23.33
CA TYR A 410 2.62 -12.70 -24.16
C TYR A 410 2.82 -14.21 -24.24
N VAL A 411 2.75 -14.95 -23.11
CA VAL A 411 3.02 -16.41 -23.07
C VAL A 411 1.73 -17.25 -23.11
N GLY A 412 0.58 -16.69 -22.82
CA GLY A 412 -0.70 -17.36 -22.65
C GLY A 412 -0.94 -17.80 -21.20
N PHE A 413 -2.20 -17.72 -20.76
CA PHE A 413 -2.59 -17.98 -19.36
C PHE A 413 -2.25 -19.41 -18.91
N GLU A 414 -2.54 -20.42 -19.72
CA GLU A 414 -2.29 -21.82 -19.37
C GLU A 414 -0.79 -22.11 -19.19
N ALA A 415 0.08 -21.55 -20.05
CA ALA A 415 1.52 -21.69 -19.93
C ALA A 415 2.06 -20.97 -18.68
N PHE A 416 1.52 -19.79 -18.38
CA PHE A 416 1.87 -19.04 -17.18
C PHE A 416 1.53 -19.83 -15.90
N ILE A 417 0.32 -20.41 -15.81
CA ILE A 417 -0.08 -21.23 -14.67
C ILE A 417 0.70 -22.52 -14.59
N ALA A 418 0.95 -23.19 -15.71
CA ALA A 418 1.78 -24.41 -15.73
C ALA A 418 3.21 -24.15 -15.22
N GLY A 419 3.81 -23.03 -15.64
CA GLY A 419 5.11 -22.59 -15.13
C GLY A 419 5.09 -22.26 -13.65
N SER A 420 4.06 -21.60 -13.15
CA SER A 420 3.89 -21.32 -11.73
C SER A 420 3.76 -22.59 -10.89
N ARG A 421 2.98 -23.57 -11.35
CA ARG A 421 2.85 -24.90 -10.70
C ARG A 421 4.19 -25.64 -10.63
N GLN A 422 4.99 -25.57 -11.70
CA GLN A 422 6.31 -26.20 -11.72
C GLN A 422 7.27 -25.50 -10.76
N TYR A 423 7.25 -24.16 -10.74
CA TYR A 423 8.05 -23.35 -9.84
C TYR A 423 7.79 -23.68 -8.36
N PHE A 424 6.52 -23.86 -7.95
CA PHE A 424 6.19 -24.28 -6.58
C PHE A 424 6.74 -25.67 -6.24
N ARG A 425 6.59 -26.66 -7.14
CA ARG A 425 7.06 -28.03 -6.90
C ARG A 425 8.57 -28.14 -6.82
N ASP A 426 9.28 -27.35 -7.65
CA ASP A 426 10.74 -27.41 -7.71
C ASP A 426 11.40 -26.67 -6.52
N HIS A 427 10.71 -25.71 -5.92
CA HIS A 427 11.31 -24.82 -4.92
C HIS A 427 10.54 -24.74 -3.60
N GLU A 428 9.65 -25.72 -3.32
CA GLU A 428 8.83 -25.73 -2.10
C GLU A 428 9.70 -25.57 -0.84
N TYR A 429 9.29 -24.66 0.06
CA TYR A 429 10.00 -24.30 1.29
C TYR A 429 11.41 -23.74 1.06
N GLY A 430 11.78 -23.43 -0.17
CA GLY A 430 13.06 -22.87 -0.55
C GLY A 430 13.04 -21.37 -0.82
N ASN A 431 14.18 -20.89 -1.33
CA ASN A 431 14.39 -19.50 -1.73
C ASN A 431 14.84 -19.44 -3.19
N THR A 432 14.41 -18.42 -3.91
CA THR A 432 14.60 -18.29 -5.35
C THR A 432 14.99 -16.88 -5.77
N THR A 433 15.41 -16.78 -7.02
CA THR A 433 15.72 -15.54 -7.74
C THR A 433 14.86 -15.43 -9.01
N LEU A 434 14.93 -14.28 -9.68
CA LEU A 434 14.31 -14.06 -11.00
C LEU A 434 14.60 -15.21 -11.98
N SER A 435 15.84 -15.73 -12.00
CA SER A 435 16.25 -16.76 -12.98
C SER A 435 15.49 -18.09 -12.79
N ASP A 436 15.14 -18.45 -11.57
CA ASP A 436 14.40 -19.68 -11.26
C ASP A 436 12.98 -19.61 -11.82
N LEU A 437 12.29 -18.48 -11.61
CA LEU A 437 10.96 -18.26 -12.16
C LEU A 437 10.98 -18.22 -13.69
N LEU A 438 11.91 -17.48 -14.30
CA LEU A 438 12.03 -17.42 -15.76
C LEU A 438 12.32 -18.78 -16.37
N GLY A 439 13.11 -19.61 -15.68
CA GLY A 439 13.37 -21.01 -16.09
C GLY A 439 12.09 -21.83 -16.19
N ALA A 440 11.25 -21.78 -15.15
CA ALA A 440 9.97 -22.48 -15.11
C ALA A 440 8.98 -21.98 -16.19
N LEU A 441 8.87 -20.66 -16.37
CA LEU A 441 7.99 -20.06 -17.38
C LEU A 441 8.48 -20.32 -18.81
N THR A 442 9.79 -20.28 -19.05
CA THR A 442 10.40 -20.63 -20.36
C THR A 442 10.11 -22.10 -20.69
N GLY A 443 10.29 -23.00 -19.72
CA GLY A 443 9.98 -24.42 -19.90
C GLY A 443 8.51 -24.68 -20.26
N ALA A 444 7.59 -24.02 -19.57
CA ALA A 444 6.15 -24.18 -19.79
C ALA A 444 5.65 -23.53 -21.09
N SER A 445 6.18 -22.35 -21.47
CA SER A 445 5.73 -21.59 -22.63
C SER A 445 6.48 -21.94 -23.93
N GLY A 446 7.68 -22.52 -23.84
CA GLY A 446 8.58 -22.75 -24.97
C GLY A 446 9.15 -21.45 -25.56
N ARG A 447 9.02 -20.31 -24.88
CA ARG A 447 9.52 -18.99 -25.31
C ARG A 447 10.74 -18.57 -24.51
N ASP A 448 11.75 -18.01 -25.16
CA ASP A 448 12.85 -17.33 -24.47
C ASP A 448 12.36 -16.00 -23.88
N LEU A 449 12.35 -15.92 -22.57
CA LEU A 449 11.91 -14.73 -21.84
C LEU A 449 13.07 -13.79 -21.46
N THR A 450 14.29 -14.10 -21.78
CA THR A 450 15.49 -13.33 -21.37
C THR A 450 15.43 -11.87 -21.82
N THR A 451 15.12 -11.63 -23.09
CA THR A 451 15.02 -10.27 -23.64
C THR A 451 13.82 -9.53 -23.08
N TRP A 452 12.67 -10.20 -22.96
CA TRP A 452 11.45 -9.64 -22.39
C TRP A 452 11.69 -9.21 -20.93
N ALA A 453 12.30 -10.07 -20.10
CA ALA A 453 12.60 -9.80 -18.70
C ALA A 453 13.55 -8.59 -18.55
N ARG A 454 14.59 -8.50 -19.36
CA ARG A 454 15.50 -7.36 -19.34
C ARG A 454 14.78 -6.06 -19.65
N GLN A 455 13.90 -6.04 -20.64
CA GLN A 455 13.20 -4.82 -21.07
C GLN A 455 12.08 -4.39 -20.10
N TRP A 456 11.42 -5.33 -19.46
CA TRP A 456 10.29 -5.02 -18.57
C TRP A 456 10.67 -4.99 -17.08
N LEU A 457 11.53 -5.90 -16.63
CA LEU A 457 11.82 -6.08 -15.21
C LEU A 457 13.08 -5.32 -14.75
N GLN A 458 14.01 -5.02 -15.68
CA GLN A 458 15.31 -4.44 -15.35
C GLN A 458 15.49 -3.01 -15.91
N THR A 459 14.39 -2.35 -16.29
CA THR A 459 14.39 -0.95 -16.71
C THR A 459 13.38 -0.15 -15.91
N SER A 460 13.70 1.13 -15.65
CA SER A 460 12.86 2.06 -14.91
C SER A 460 12.02 2.96 -15.82
N GLY A 461 11.02 3.64 -15.25
CA GLY A 461 10.18 4.58 -15.96
C GLY A 461 8.97 3.97 -16.66
N ILE A 462 8.10 4.84 -17.16
CA ILE A 462 6.83 4.50 -17.81
C ILE A 462 6.81 5.02 -19.24
N SER A 463 6.35 4.17 -20.17
CA SER A 463 6.10 4.58 -21.56
C SER A 463 4.83 5.42 -21.66
N THR A 464 4.85 6.42 -22.54
CA THR A 464 3.64 7.12 -22.98
C THR A 464 3.33 6.69 -24.42
N LEU A 465 2.14 6.13 -24.63
CA LEU A 465 1.66 5.69 -25.93
C LEU A 465 0.72 6.71 -26.53
N SER A 466 0.87 6.98 -27.83
CA SER A 466 -0.02 7.86 -28.60
C SER A 466 -0.19 7.33 -30.01
N ALA A 467 -1.15 7.89 -30.76
CA ALA A 467 -1.35 7.57 -32.16
C ALA A 467 -1.32 8.85 -33.01
N GLU A 468 -0.50 8.82 -34.07
CA GLU A 468 -0.58 9.80 -35.14
C GLU A 468 -1.45 9.26 -36.27
N LEU A 469 -2.42 10.07 -36.71
CA LEU A 469 -3.45 9.67 -37.67
C LEU A 469 -3.36 10.55 -38.93
N GLU A 470 -3.09 9.92 -40.04
CA GLU A 470 -3.28 10.57 -41.36
C GLU A 470 -4.65 10.14 -41.91
N THR A 471 -5.46 11.11 -42.33
CA THR A 471 -6.81 10.85 -42.82
C THR A 471 -7.01 11.40 -44.21
N ALA A 472 -7.68 10.61 -45.08
CA ALA A 472 -8.18 11.09 -46.36
C ALA A 472 -9.61 11.60 -46.19
N GLY A 473 -9.94 12.71 -46.89
CA GLY A 473 -11.30 13.19 -47.00
C GLY A 473 -12.13 12.29 -47.89
N ALA A 474 -13.29 11.80 -47.38
CA ALA A 474 -14.24 11.06 -48.22
C ALA A 474 -15.19 12.01 -48.96
N ALA A 475 -15.65 11.63 -50.14
CA ALA A 475 -16.64 12.37 -50.94
C ALA A 475 -18.03 12.43 -50.21
N ASP A 476 -18.28 11.56 -49.22
CA ASP A 476 -19.50 11.50 -48.43
C ASP A 476 -19.36 12.20 -47.07
N GLY A 477 -18.26 12.93 -46.83
CA GLY A 477 -18.01 13.67 -45.62
C GLY A 477 -17.51 12.82 -44.42
N LYS A 478 -17.24 11.50 -44.59
CA LYS A 478 -16.63 10.64 -43.62
C LYS A 478 -15.14 10.46 -43.89
N ALA A 479 -14.28 10.92 -42.98
CA ALA A 479 -12.85 10.71 -43.09
C ALA A 479 -12.51 9.22 -42.93
N SER A 480 -11.58 8.71 -43.75
CA SER A 480 -10.96 7.39 -43.58
C SER A 480 -9.54 7.52 -43.04
N LEU A 481 -9.08 6.56 -42.30
CA LEU A 481 -7.69 6.44 -41.87
C LEU A 481 -6.83 6.01 -43.04
N GLU A 482 -5.89 6.86 -43.46
CA GLU A 482 -4.90 6.50 -44.47
C GLU A 482 -3.76 5.72 -43.81
N ARG A 483 -3.21 6.30 -42.76
CA ARG A 483 -2.15 5.71 -41.96
C ARG A 483 -2.37 5.97 -40.49
N VAL A 484 -2.08 4.97 -39.67
CA VAL A 484 -2.05 5.07 -38.20
C VAL A 484 -0.68 4.64 -37.74
N THR A 485 0.06 5.53 -37.10
CA THR A 485 1.35 5.25 -36.50
C THR A 485 1.23 5.32 -34.98
N LEU A 486 1.46 4.20 -34.29
CA LEU A 486 1.64 4.21 -32.86
C LEU A 486 3.04 4.75 -32.53
N LEU A 487 3.08 5.62 -31.54
CA LEU A 487 4.30 6.20 -30.99
C LEU A 487 4.48 5.76 -29.55
N GLN A 488 5.71 5.51 -29.16
CA GLN A 488 6.13 5.24 -27.80
C GLN A 488 7.21 6.24 -27.39
N ASP A 489 6.91 7.09 -26.43
CA ASP A 489 7.86 7.91 -25.71
C ASP A 489 8.16 7.25 -24.36
N ALA A 490 9.42 6.83 -24.15
CA ALA A 490 9.82 6.01 -23.01
C ALA A 490 11.12 6.53 -22.37
N PRO A 491 11.17 7.79 -21.90
CA PRO A 491 12.37 8.31 -21.28
C PRO A 491 12.58 7.64 -19.92
N ASP A 492 13.80 7.19 -19.66
CA ASP A 492 14.22 6.87 -18.30
C ASP A 492 14.26 8.16 -17.47
N PRO A 493 13.56 8.24 -16.32
CA PRO A 493 13.46 9.49 -15.55
C PRO A 493 14.76 9.97 -14.93
N VAL A 494 15.78 9.13 -14.83
CA VAL A 494 17.09 9.45 -14.26
C VAL A 494 18.06 9.91 -15.32
N THR A 495 18.13 9.14 -16.43
CA THR A 495 19.13 9.38 -17.48
C THR A 495 18.60 10.20 -18.66
N GLY A 496 17.28 10.25 -18.85
CA GLY A 496 16.61 10.84 -20.01
C GLY A 496 16.77 10.04 -21.32
N GLN A 497 17.41 8.88 -21.27
CA GLN A 497 17.56 8.02 -22.46
C GLN A 497 16.24 7.33 -22.80
N GLN A 498 15.97 7.16 -24.09
CA GLN A 498 14.80 6.43 -24.55
C GLN A 498 15.01 4.92 -24.43
N GLU A 499 14.12 4.27 -23.71
CA GLU A 499 14.12 2.82 -23.47
C GLU A 499 12.78 2.20 -23.87
N PRO A 500 12.50 2.08 -25.19
CA PRO A 500 11.23 1.53 -25.65
C PRO A 500 11.11 0.05 -25.32
N ARG A 501 9.92 -0.32 -24.83
CA ARG A 501 9.55 -1.69 -24.42
C ARG A 501 8.64 -2.35 -25.46
N PRO A 502 8.66 -3.68 -25.59
CA PRO A 502 7.67 -4.39 -26.40
C PRO A 502 6.32 -4.40 -25.68
N HIS A 503 5.26 -3.99 -26.36
CA HIS A 503 3.90 -4.00 -25.86
C HIS A 503 3.01 -4.91 -26.68
N ARG A 504 2.24 -5.78 -26.04
CA ARG A 504 1.04 -6.41 -26.60
C ARG A 504 -0.16 -5.58 -26.16
N LEU A 505 -0.87 -4.97 -27.09
CA LEU A 505 -1.96 -4.04 -26.78
C LEU A 505 -3.11 -4.14 -27.77
N ARG A 506 -4.27 -3.61 -27.35
CA ARG A 506 -5.45 -3.45 -28.20
C ARG A 506 -5.67 -1.96 -28.49
N ILE A 507 -6.10 -1.68 -29.72
CA ILE A 507 -6.58 -0.36 -30.15
C ILE A 507 -8.08 -0.49 -30.38
N GLY A 508 -8.90 0.22 -29.61
CA GLY A 508 -10.35 0.26 -29.75
C GLY A 508 -10.81 1.42 -30.63
N LEU A 509 -11.77 1.15 -31.51
CA LEU A 509 -12.42 2.13 -32.33
C LEU A 509 -13.86 2.31 -31.86
N TYR A 510 -14.17 3.49 -31.36
CA TYR A 510 -15.48 3.80 -30.77
C TYR A 510 -16.23 4.81 -31.61
N ASN A 511 -17.53 4.56 -31.84
CA ASN A 511 -18.43 5.45 -32.55
C ASN A 511 -19.76 5.55 -31.84
N PHE A 512 -20.50 6.65 -32.11
CA PHE A 512 -21.83 6.82 -31.58
C PHE A 512 -22.82 5.87 -32.26
N ASP A 513 -23.59 5.14 -31.44
CA ASP A 513 -24.74 4.35 -31.93
C ASP A 513 -25.99 5.22 -32.15
N ALA A 514 -27.11 4.61 -32.55
CA ALA A 514 -28.36 5.29 -32.78
C ALA A 514 -28.97 5.93 -31.51
N ALA A 515 -28.59 5.43 -30.32
CA ALA A 515 -29.00 5.97 -29.02
C ALA A 515 -28.09 7.08 -28.52
N GLY A 516 -27.02 7.41 -29.27
CA GLY A 516 -26.01 8.39 -28.89
C GLY A 516 -24.99 7.87 -27.84
N LYS A 517 -24.95 6.57 -27.62
CA LYS A 517 -23.89 5.93 -26.80
C LYS A 517 -22.63 5.73 -27.62
N LEU A 518 -21.47 5.93 -27.01
CA LEU A 518 -20.17 5.67 -27.62
C LEU A 518 -19.80 4.20 -27.35
N VAL A 519 -19.86 3.39 -28.40
CA VAL A 519 -19.66 1.93 -28.34
C VAL A 519 -18.47 1.51 -29.17
N ARG A 520 -17.78 0.44 -28.75
CA ARG A 520 -16.70 -0.15 -29.55
C ARG A 520 -17.28 -0.80 -30.79
N THR A 521 -16.96 -0.26 -31.97
CA THR A 521 -17.42 -0.77 -33.26
C THR A 521 -16.41 -1.68 -33.92
N ASP A 522 -15.14 -1.54 -33.56
CA ASP A 522 -14.05 -2.37 -34.09
C ASP A 522 -12.85 -2.32 -33.12
N SER A 523 -11.93 -3.26 -33.25
CA SER A 523 -10.66 -3.27 -32.51
C SER A 523 -9.57 -4.03 -33.26
N VAL A 524 -8.32 -3.69 -32.96
CA VAL A 524 -7.13 -4.36 -33.50
C VAL A 524 -6.18 -4.66 -32.36
N GLU A 525 -5.79 -5.94 -32.20
CA GLU A 525 -4.65 -6.29 -31.35
C GLU A 525 -3.36 -6.23 -32.15
N THR A 526 -2.31 -5.71 -31.53
CA THR A 526 -1.02 -5.53 -32.18
C THR A 526 0.12 -5.64 -31.17
N ASP A 527 1.29 -5.98 -31.69
CA ASP A 527 2.53 -5.84 -30.95
C ASP A 527 3.20 -4.53 -31.38
N LEU A 528 3.65 -3.74 -30.41
CA LEU A 528 4.48 -2.56 -30.64
C LEU A 528 5.89 -2.86 -30.16
N SER A 529 6.87 -2.69 -31.04
CA SER A 529 8.29 -2.80 -30.71
C SER A 529 9.05 -1.58 -31.22
N GLY A 530 9.79 -0.94 -30.31
CA GLY A 530 10.50 0.31 -30.62
C GLY A 530 9.66 1.57 -30.46
N GLY A 531 10.21 2.72 -30.91
CA GLY A 531 9.62 4.04 -30.66
C GLY A 531 8.43 4.40 -31.55
N ALA A 532 8.28 3.77 -32.72
CA ALA A 532 7.19 4.03 -33.65
C ALA A 532 6.89 2.79 -34.52
N GLN A 533 5.60 2.59 -34.82
CA GLN A 533 5.16 1.47 -35.68
C GLN A 533 3.86 1.80 -36.38
N GLU A 534 3.82 1.59 -37.68
CA GLU A 534 2.61 1.68 -38.50
C GLU A 534 1.70 0.47 -38.25
N ILE A 535 0.39 0.72 -38.09
CA ILE A 535 -0.64 -0.30 -37.88
C ILE A 535 -1.46 -0.44 -39.17
N ALA A 536 -0.93 -1.22 -40.11
CA ALA A 536 -1.55 -1.45 -41.41
C ALA A 536 -2.99 -1.96 -41.36
N ALA A 537 -3.36 -2.72 -40.30
CA ALA A 537 -4.71 -3.22 -40.10
C ALA A 537 -5.79 -2.14 -39.87
N LEU A 538 -5.37 -0.91 -39.61
CA LEU A 538 -6.26 0.25 -39.44
C LEU A 538 -6.42 1.07 -40.73
N SER A 539 -5.56 0.88 -41.71
CA SER A 539 -5.63 1.59 -42.99
C SER A 539 -6.92 1.27 -43.76
N GLY A 540 -7.58 2.29 -44.27
CA GLY A 540 -8.86 2.20 -44.98
C GLY A 540 -10.10 2.12 -44.09
N LYS A 541 -9.95 1.98 -42.75
CA LYS A 541 -11.10 2.02 -41.83
C LYS A 541 -11.63 3.46 -41.69
N ALA A 542 -12.93 3.58 -41.41
CA ALA A 542 -13.51 4.87 -41.08
C ALA A 542 -12.84 5.47 -39.83
N ARG A 543 -12.57 6.79 -39.87
CA ARG A 543 -12.07 7.54 -38.69
C ARG A 543 -13.09 7.43 -37.54
N PRO A 544 -12.75 6.81 -36.41
CA PRO A 544 -13.66 6.72 -35.28
C PRO A 544 -13.82 8.07 -34.55
N ALA A 545 -14.89 8.21 -33.80
CA ALA A 545 -15.06 9.35 -32.88
C ALA A 545 -14.03 9.32 -31.75
N LEU A 546 -13.70 8.11 -31.24
CA LEU A 546 -12.63 7.88 -30.26
C LEU A 546 -11.77 6.68 -30.73
N LEU A 547 -10.46 6.92 -30.89
CA LEU A 547 -9.46 5.87 -31.01
C LEU A 547 -8.76 5.74 -29.67
N LEU A 548 -8.92 4.58 -29.01
CA LEU A 548 -8.37 4.33 -27.69
C LEU A 548 -7.20 3.34 -27.78
N VAL A 549 -5.99 3.84 -27.57
CA VAL A 549 -4.78 3.02 -27.46
C VAL A 549 -4.77 2.32 -26.11
N ASN A 550 -4.31 1.07 -26.06
CA ASN A 550 -4.33 0.20 -24.89
C ASN A 550 -5.75 -0.06 -24.35
N ASP A 551 -6.74 -0.16 -25.22
CA ASP A 551 -8.08 -0.60 -24.88
C ASP A 551 -8.04 -1.97 -24.15
N GLU A 552 -8.86 -2.15 -23.10
CA GLU A 552 -8.83 -3.27 -22.15
C GLU A 552 -7.58 -3.34 -21.22
N ASP A 553 -6.74 -2.31 -21.26
CA ASP A 553 -5.62 -2.19 -20.31
C ASP A 553 -4.65 -3.39 -20.29
N LEU A 554 -4.24 -3.86 -21.47
CA LEU A 554 -3.35 -5.02 -21.57
C LEU A 554 -1.90 -4.73 -21.19
N THR A 555 -1.45 -3.47 -21.23
CA THR A 555 -0.05 -3.10 -20.96
C THR A 555 0.10 -1.98 -19.94
N TYR A 556 1.29 -1.86 -19.40
CA TYR A 556 1.68 -0.78 -18.49
C TYR A 556 2.21 0.43 -19.29
N ALA A 557 1.37 1.43 -19.47
CA ALA A 557 1.72 2.67 -20.17
C ALA A 557 0.70 3.77 -19.91
N LYS A 558 1.13 5.03 -19.94
CA LYS A 558 0.23 6.18 -20.08
C LYS A 558 -0.26 6.29 -21.51
N VAL A 559 -1.45 6.83 -21.70
CA VAL A 559 -2.03 7.07 -23.02
C VAL A 559 -2.23 8.56 -23.23
N ARG A 560 -1.85 9.05 -24.43
CA ARG A 560 -2.23 10.36 -24.94
C ARG A 560 -3.24 10.19 -26.07
N LEU A 561 -4.38 10.83 -25.93
CA LEU A 561 -5.41 10.81 -26.95
C LEU A 561 -5.00 11.72 -28.13
N ASP A 562 -5.33 11.32 -29.34
CA ASP A 562 -5.23 12.22 -30.49
C ASP A 562 -6.27 13.37 -30.37
N PRO A 563 -6.08 14.50 -31.06
CA PRO A 563 -6.92 15.69 -30.86
C PRO A 563 -8.43 15.47 -31.02
N VAL A 564 -8.83 14.59 -31.96
CA VAL A 564 -10.28 14.31 -32.19
C VAL A 564 -10.83 13.42 -31.10
N SER A 565 -10.07 12.40 -30.70
CA SER A 565 -10.42 11.51 -29.58
C SER A 565 -10.51 12.30 -28.27
N GLU A 566 -9.57 13.22 -28.02
CA GLU A 566 -9.60 14.08 -26.84
C GLU A 566 -10.85 15.00 -26.83
N ALA A 567 -11.16 15.63 -27.95
CA ALA A 567 -12.36 16.46 -28.08
C ALA A 567 -13.65 15.66 -27.86
N THR A 568 -13.71 14.41 -28.35
CA THR A 568 -14.83 13.50 -28.11
C THR A 568 -14.96 13.14 -26.63
N VAL A 569 -13.86 12.77 -25.97
CA VAL A 569 -13.85 12.46 -24.51
C VAL A 569 -14.28 13.70 -23.70
N ARG A 570 -13.73 14.89 -24.00
CA ARG A 570 -14.09 16.13 -23.31
C ARG A 570 -15.54 16.55 -23.47
N SER A 571 -16.23 16.08 -24.51
CA SER A 571 -17.65 16.43 -24.76
C SER A 571 -18.65 15.34 -24.44
N SER A 572 -18.21 14.08 -24.32
CA SER A 572 -19.11 12.92 -24.33
C SER A 572 -18.61 11.73 -23.50
N LEU A 573 -17.80 11.99 -22.45
CA LEU A 573 -17.21 10.95 -21.62
C LEU A 573 -18.26 10.07 -20.93
N ASP A 574 -19.37 10.67 -20.48
CA ASP A 574 -20.53 10.00 -19.90
C ASP A 574 -21.26 9.06 -20.88
N ARG A 575 -20.99 9.17 -22.17
CA ARG A 575 -21.59 8.33 -23.21
C ARG A 575 -20.76 7.08 -23.53
N ILE A 576 -19.53 6.98 -23.06
CA ILE A 576 -18.71 5.78 -23.24
C ILE A 576 -19.36 4.64 -22.45
N SER A 577 -19.84 3.62 -23.17
CA SER A 577 -20.64 2.53 -22.57
C SER A 577 -19.77 1.51 -21.84
N ASP A 578 -18.55 1.27 -22.32
CA ASP A 578 -17.61 0.31 -21.71
C ASP A 578 -16.94 0.92 -20.47
N PRO A 579 -17.05 0.29 -19.28
CA PRO A 579 -16.48 0.83 -18.04
C PRO A 579 -14.96 0.96 -18.07
N MET A 580 -14.24 0.01 -18.70
CA MET A 580 -12.78 0.06 -18.81
C MET A 580 -12.36 1.21 -19.73
N ALA A 581 -12.97 1.34 -20.88
CA ALA A 581 -12.67 2.43 -21.81
C ALA A 581 -12.96 3.82 -21.18
N ARG A 582 -14.02 3.92 -20.37
CA ARG A 582 -14.35 5.13 -19.64
C ARG A 582 -13.29 5.43 -18.54
N ALA A 583 -12.87 4.44 -17.76
CA ALA A 583 -11.81 4.58 -16.77
C ALA A 583 -10.48 4.97 -17.39
N LEU A 584 -10.10 4.37 -18.52
CA LEU A 584 -8.88 4.72 -19.28
C LEU A 584 -8.95 6.14 -19.85
N SER A 585 -10.12 6.59 -20.28
CA SER A 585 -10.34 7.96 -20.74
C SER A 585 -10.17 8.98 -19.60
N TRP A 586 -10.70 8.70 -18.40
CA TRP A 586 -10.47 9.50 -17.20
C TRP A 586 -8.97 9.55 -16.85
N SER A 587 -8.28 8.41 -16.90
CA SER A 587 -6.84 8.33 -16.65
C SER A 587 -6.03 9.15 -17.66
N ALA A 588 -6.40 9.12 -18.94
CA ALA A 588 -5.73 9.92 -19.98
C ALA A 588 -5.87 11.43 -19.73
N LEU A 589 -7.06 11.91 -19.37
CA LEU A 589 -7.29 13.31 -19.02
C LEU A 589 -6.49 13.72 -17.77
N TRP A 590 -6.52 12.89 -16.72
CA TRP A 590 -5.78 13.16 -15.48
C TRP A 590 -4.26 13.22 -15.71
N ASN A 591 -3.70 12.25 -16.45
CA ASN A 591 -2.28 12.24 -16.74
C ASN A 591 -1.86 13.43 -17.62
N SER A 592 -2.72 13.90 -18.52
CA SER A 592 -2.44 15.11 -19.30
C SER A 592 -2.39 16.36 -18.44
N ALA A 593 -3.32 16.49 -17.48
CA ALA A 593 -3.34 17.61 -16.53
C ALA A 593 -2.12 17.54 -15.57
N ARG A 594 -1.86 16.37 -15.00
CA ARG A 594 -0.75 16.15 -14.05
C ARG A 594 0.63 16.37 -14.69
N ASP A 595 0.79 16.03 -15.96
CA ASP A 595 2.05 16.20 -16.71
C ASP A 595 2.20 17.64 -17.29
N GLY A 596 1.26 18.55 -16.99
CA GLY A 596 1.30 19.93 -17.47
C GLY A 596 1.12 20.05 -19.00
N ILE A 597 0.43 19.10 -19.64
CA ILE A 597 0.11 19.15 -21.07
C ILE A 597 -1.16 19.96 -21.29
N THR A 598 -2.14 19.80 -20.39
CA THR A 598 -3.39 20.55 -20.41
C THR A 598 -3.60 21.26 -19.08
N PRO A 599 -4.30 22.41 -19.06
CA PRO A 599 -4.62 23.09 -17.82
C PRO A 599 -5.41 22.19 -16.87
N ALA A 600 -5.01 22.14 -15.59
CA ALA A 600 -5.67 21.30 -14.59
C ALA A 600 -7.13 21.69 -14.34
N SER A 601 -7.49 22.97 -14.53
CA SER A 601 -8.88 23.45 -14.50
C SER A 601 -9.78 22.71 -15.48
N GLN A 602 -9.28 22.31 -16.65
CA GLN A 602 -10.07 21.56 -17.64
C GLN A 602 -10.41 20.14 -17.18
N TYR A 603 -9.55 19.52 -16.34
CA TYR A 603 -9.88 18.24 -15.72
C TYR A 603 -11.01 18.42 -14.68
N VAL A 604 -10.94 19.46 -13.86
CA VAL A 604 -11.98 19.79 -12.87
C VAL A 604 -13.32 20.06 -13.55
N ASP A 605 -13.32 20.79 -14.67
CA ASP A 605 -14.52 21.03 -15.48
C ASP A 605 -15.13 19.71 -16.02
N ALA A 606 -14.29 18.78 -16.49
CA ALA A 606 -14.77 17.47 -16.93
C ALA A 606 -15.42 16.70 -15.78
N VAL A 607 -14.82 16.71 -14.59
CA VAL A 607 -15.40 16.07 -13.39
C VAL A 607 -16.73 16.69 -13.02
N LEU A 608 -16.84 18.01 -12.96
CA LEU A 608 -18.10 18.71 -12.68
C LEU A 608 -19.22 18.39 -13.68
N ARG A 609 -18.87 18.09 -14.93
CA ARG A 609 -19.84 17.79 -16.00
C ARG A 609 -20.25 16.32 -16.05
N PHE A 610 -19.35 15.39 -15.77
CA PHE A 610 -19.57 13.99 -16.12
C PHE A 610 -19.49 13.01 -14.93
N ALA A 611 -18.93 13.41 -13.77
CA ALA A 611 -18.73 12.49 -12.65
C ALA A 611 -20.05 11.93 -12.09
N ALA A 612 -21.15 12.70 -12.13
CA ALA A 612 -22.46 12.22 -11.66
C ALA A 612 -23.01 11.03 -12.49
N ALA A 613 -22.55 10.87 -13.73
CA ALA A 613 -22.93 9.75 -14.59
C ALA A 613 -22.01 8.53 -14.43
N GLU A 614 -20.93 8.61 -13.61
CA GLU A 614 -20.01 7.49 -13.38
C GLU A 614 -20.68 6.41 -12.52
N THR A 615 -20.78 5.21 -13.08
CA THR A 615 -21.41 4.06 -12.43
C THR A 615 -20.45 3.22 -11.60
N GLY A 616 -19.15 3.27 -11.93
CA GLY A 616 -18.10 2.59 -11.17
C GLY A 616 -17.71 3.39 -9.92
N ILE A 617 -18.15 2.95 -8.74
CA ILE A 617 -17.92 3.73 -7.50
C ILE A 617 -16.42 3.93 -7.19
N GLY A 618 -15.56 2.94 -7.47
CA GLY A 618 -14.11 3.08 -7.30
C GLY A 618 -13.51 4.13 -8.24
N VAL A 619 -13.99 4.18 -9.48
CA VAL A 619 -13.60 5.21 -10.47
C VAL A 619 -14.08 6.58 -10.01
N LEU A 620 -15.36 6.70 -9.57
CA LEU A 620 -15.92 7.95 -9.05
C LEU A 620 -15.10 8.52 -7.90
N LEU A 621 -14.77 7.72 -6.90
CA LEU A 621 -13.97 8.17 -5.75
C LEU A 621 -12.58 8.67 -6.18
N ASN A 622 -11.94 7.98 -7.14
CA ASN A 622 -10.64 8.38 -7.66
C ASN A 622 -10.71 9.72 -8.40
N ILE A 623 -11.66 9.90 -9.32
CA ILE A 623 -11.77 11.15 -10.09
C ILE A 623 -12.13 12.35 -9.22
N LEU A 624 -12.95 12.17 -8.18
CA LEU A 624 -13.26 13.20 -7.20
C LEU A 624 -12.04 13.59 -6.35
N GLY A 625 -11.26 12.59 -5.94
CA GLY A 625 -9.97 12.79 -5.26
C GLY A 625 -8.97 13.55 -6.13
N ASN A 626 -8.83 13.16 -7.40
CA ASN A 626 -7.96 13.82 -8.37
C ASN A 626 -8.39 15.27 -8.65
N ALA A 627 -9.71 15.54 -8.73
CA ALA A 627 -10.22 16.90 -8.91
C ALA A 627 -9.90 17.79 -7.69
N THR A 628 -10.08 17.27 -6.48
CA THR A 628 -9.69 17.96 -5.25
C THR A 628 -8.19 18.27 -5.22
N LEU A 629 -7.36 17.28 -5.55
CA LEU A 629 -5.91 17.44 -5.65
C LEU A 629 -5.53 18.48 -6.74
N ALA A 630 -6.20 18.42 -7.90
CA ALA A 630 -5.99 19.38 -8.99
C ALA A 630 -6.25 20.81 -8.53
N ILE A 631 -7.38 21.06 -7.87
CA ILE A 631 -7.75 22.38 -7.36
C ILE A 631 -6.69 22.89 -6.37
N GLU A 632 -6.28 22.05 -5.42
CA GLU A 632 -5.40 22.48 -4.33
C GLU A 632 -3.93 22.67 -4.74
N GLN A 633 -3.44 21.92 -5.74
CA GLN A 633 -2.01 21.89 -6.05
C GLN A 633 -1.65 22.24 -7.50
N TYR A 634 -2.52 21.95 -8.47
CA TYR A 634 -2.18 22.06 -9.91
C TYR A 634 -2.82 23.27 -10.60
N VAL A 635 -3.91 23.77 -10.06
CA VAL A 635 -4.60 24.97 -10.59
C VAL A 635 -3.89 26.22 -10.10
N PRO A 636 -3.66 27.23 -10.97
CA PRO A 636 -3.10 28.53 -10.57
C PRO A 636 -3.90 29.20 -9.44
N ALA A 637 -3.21 29.87 -8.51
CA ALA A 637 -3.85 30.54 -7.37
C ALA A 637 -4.99 31.50 -7.78
N THR A 638 -4.85 32.15 -8.94
CA THR A 638 -5.83 33.09 -9.49
C THR A 638 -7.17 32.46 -9.87
N GLU A 639 -7.22 31.17 -10.16
CA GLU A 639 -8.43 30.43 -10.55
C GLU A 639 -9.00 29.61 -9.39
N ARG A 640 -8.17 29.30 -8.39
CA ARG A 640 -8.43 28.29 -7.36
C ARG A 640 -9.67 28.60 -6.53
N GLU A 641 -9.85 29.87 -6.09
CA GLU A 641 -11.00 30.25 -5.25
C GLU A 641 -12.34 30.01 -5.98
N ALA A 642 -12.42 30.40 -7.25
CA ALA A 642 -13.62 30.19 -8.04
C ALA A 642 -13.92 28.71 -8.25
N LEU A 643 -12.88 27.89 -8.51
CA LEU A 643 -13.04 26.45 -8.69
C LEU A 643 -13.40 25.74 -7.39
N ARG A 644 -12.82 26.12 -6.25
CA ARG A 644 -13.20 25.60 -4.92
C ARG A 644 -14.68 25.79 -4.68
N LYS A 645 -15.17 27.00 -4.89
CA LYS A 645 -16.60 27.34 -4.72
C LYS A 645 -17.47 26.52 -5.67
N SER A 646 -17.14 26.51 -6.96
CA SER A 646 -17.91 25.75 -7.98
C SER A 646 -17.94 24.26 -7.69
N PHE A 647 -16.83 23.71 -7.20
CA PHE A 647 -16.72 22.30 -6.87
C PHE A 647 -17.52 21.95 -5.61
N ALA A 648 -17.50 22.81 -4.57
CA ALA A 648 -18.30 22.65 -3.36
C ALA A 648 -19.80 22.75 -3.65
N GLU A 649 -20.22 23.72 -4.48
CA GLU A 649 -21.61 23.85 -4.93
C GLU A 649 -22.03 22.63 -5.78
N GLY A 650 -21.15 22.15 -6.67
CA GLY A 650 -21.35 20.93 -7.45
C GLY A 650 -21.53 19.71 -6.56
N ALA A 651 -20.65 19.48 -5.60
CA ALA A 651 -20.75 18.38 -4.66
C ALA A 651 -22.03 18.41 -3.81
N ALA A 652 -22.45 19.61 -3.36
CA ALA A 652 -23.71 19.77 -2.64
C ALA A 652 -24.92 19.45 -3.54
N ARG A 653 -24.94 19.92 -4.79
CA ARG A 653 -26.00 19.59 -5.75
C ARG A 653 -26.12 18.10 -6.00
N GLU A 654 -25.00 17.43 -6.29
CA GLU A 654 -24.98 15.99 -6.59
C GLU A 654 -25.33 15.14 -5.36
N LEU A 655 -24.97 15.57 -4.14
CA LEU A 655 -25.41 14.95 -2.89
C LEU A 655 -26.94 14.83 -2.79
N TYR A 656 -27.66 15.89 -3.19
CA TYR A 656 -29.13 15.87 -3.19
C TYR A 656 -29.74 15.16 -4.42
N ALA A 657 -29.02 15.13 -5.54
CA ALA A 657 -29.48 14.53 -6.78
C ALA A 657 -29.28 13.00 -6.82
N ALA A 658 -28.29 12.50 -6.09
CA ALA A 658 -27.98 11.08 -6.04
C ALA A 658 -29.13 10.28 -5.40
N ASP A 659 -29.28 9.01 -5.85
CA ASP A 659 -30.29 8.11 -5.31
C ASP A 659 -30.13 7.97 -3.79
N PRO A 660 -31.24 8.08 -3.02
CA PRO A 660 -31.19 7.98 -1.57
C PRO A 660 -30.54 6.68 -1.09
N GLY A 661 -29.54 6.80 -0.26
CA GLY A 661 -28.82 5.66 0.28
C GLY A 661 -27.84 4.99 -0.69
N SER A 662 -27.57 5.57 -1.87
CA SER A 662 -26.58 5.04 -2.82
C SER A 662 -25.12 5.31 -2.38
N ASP A 663 -24.20 4.60 -2.97
CA ASP A 663 -22.75 4.84 -2.78
C ASP A 663 -22.30 6.14 -3.42
N GLN A 664 -22.94 6.54 -4.53
CA GLN A 664 -22.74 7.85 -5.14
C GLN A 664 -23.11 8.97 -4.15
N GLN A 665 -24.22 8.83 -3.43
CA GLN A 665 -24.62 9.81 -2.41
C GLN A 665 -23.57 9.93 -1.32
N LEU A 666 -23.04 8.80 -0.82
CA LEU A 666 -21.97 8.78 0.17
C LEU A 666 -20.67 9.41 -0.37
N ALA A 667 -20.29 9.10 -1.61
CA ALA A 667 -19.13 9.68 -2.26
C ALA A 667 -19.22 11.20 -2.35
N TRP A 668 -20.37 11.73 -2.74
CA TRP A 668 -20.60 13.18 -2.80
C TRP A 668 -20.64 13.83 -1.43
N ALA A 669 -21.19 13.17 -0.40
CA ALA A 669 -21.17 13.66 0.99
C ALA A 669 -19.73 13.79 1.52
N ARG A 670 -18.90 12.78 1.30
CA ARG A 670 -17.48 12.79 1.69
C ARG A 670 -16.68 13.83 0.90
N THR A 671 -16.96 13.97 -0.37
CA THR A 671 -16.33 15.00 -1.24
C THR A 671 -16.69 16.39 -0.74
N LEU A 672 -17.99 16.66 -0.46
CA LEU A 672 -18.44 17.92 0.11
C LEU A 672 -17.70 18.29 1.39
N ALA A 673 -17.57 17.34 2.34
CA ALA A 673 -16.80 17.53 3.56
C ALA A 673 -15.32 17.88 3.26
N THR A 674 -14.71 17.19 2.27
CA THR A 674 -13.30 17.40 1.92
C THR A 674 -13.05 18.78 1.31
N VAL A 675 -13.82 19.19 0.32
CA VAL A 675 -13.65 20.48 -0.37
C VAL A 675 -14.01 21.67 0.54
N SER A 676 -14.90 21.45 1.51
CA SER A 676 -15.28 22.46 2.49
C SER A 676 -14.18 22.79 3.52
N ARG A 677 -13.08 22.07 3.54
CA ARG A 677 -11.89 22.42 4.35
C ARG A 677 -11.24 23.73 3.86
N THR A 678 -11.34 24.00 2.58
CA THR A 678 -10.76 25.17 1.92
C THR A 678 -11.82 26.17 1.40
N ASP A 679 -13.08 25.75 1.28
CA ASP A 679 -14.23 26.61 0.90
C ASP A 679 -15.30 26.63 2.00
N GLY A 680 -15.70 27.82 2.44
CA GLY A 680 -16.69 28.00 3.50
C GLY A 680 -18.13 28.17 3.02
N SER A 681 -18.39 28.14 1.70
CA SER A 681 -19.72 28.42 1.13
C SER A 681 -20.82 27.46 1.60
N GLN A 682 -20.45 26.23 1.94
CA GLN A 682 -21.39 25.18 2.37
C GLN A 682 -21.44 24.97 3.89
N ALA A 683 -20.82 25.86 4.70
CA ALA A 683 -20.73 25.70 6.15
C ALA A 683 -22.09 25.54 6.85
N ALA A 684 -23.14 26.21 6.37
CA ALA A 684 -24.49 26.06 6.91
C ALA A 684 -25.06 24.66 6.70
N LEU A 685 -24.84 24.09 5.51
CA LEU A 685 -25.23 22.70 5.17
C LEU A 685 -24.50 21.70 6.08
N LEU A 686 -23.17 21.86 6.25
CA LEU A 686 -22.39 20.98 7.11
C LEU A 686 -22.89 21.00 8.57
N ARG A 687 -23.19 22.17 9.10
CA ARG A 687 -23.77 22.31 10.46
C ARG A 687 -25.14 21.68 10.57
N GLY A 688 -26.02 21.91 9.57
CA GLY A 688 -27.34 21.33 9.54
C GLY A 688 -27.34 19.79 9.49
N LEU A 689 -26.37 19.19 8.78
CA LEU A 689 -26.14 17.74 8.76
C LEU A 689 -25.69 17.22 10.13
N LEU A 690 -24.83 17.94 10.84
CA LEU A 690 -24.32 17.55 12.17
C LEU A 690 -25.37 17.64 13.26
N ASP A 691 -26.21 18.69 13.27
CA ASP A 691 -27.23 18.92 14.28
C ASP A 691 -28.61 18.33 13.92
N GLY A 692 -28.76 17.82 12.68
CA GLY A 692 -29.97 17.19 12.16
C GLY A 692 -31.06 18.17 11.72
N SER A 693 -30.78 19.50 11.68
CA SER A 693 -31.67 20.50 11.11
C SER A 693 -31.77 20.41 9.59
N GLU A 694 -30.73 19.92 8.93
CA GLU A 694 -30.72 19.55 7.52
C GLU A 694 -30.71 18.04 7.37
N ARG A 695 -31.59 17.52 6.50
CA ARG A 695 -31.71 16.08 6.26
C ARG A 695 -31.68 15.78 4.79
N VAL A 696 -30.69 15.03 4.35
CA VAL A 696 -30.61 14.46 3.01
C VAL A 696 -31.23 13.05 3.05
N PRO A 697 -32.33 12.78 2.31
CA PRO A 697 -32.97 11.45 2.33
C PRO A 697 -31.97 10.35 2.00
N GLY A 698 -31.94 9.28 2.81
CA GLY A 698 -31.05 8.15 2.61
C GLY A 698 -29.61 8.31 3.12
N LEU A 699 -29.17 9.55 3.40
CA LEU A 699 -27.84 9.78 3.96
C LEU A 699 -27.81 9.47 5.46
N SER A 700 -26.94 8.54 5.85
CA SER A 700 -26.58 8.33 7.25
C SER A 700 -25.40 9.23 7.62
N VAL A 701 -25.56 10.13 8.58
CA VAL A 701 -24.49 10.96 9.13
C VAL A 701 -23.87 10.21 10.30
N ASP A 702 -23.12 9.18 9.97
CA ASP A 702 -22.43 8.30 10.92
C ASP A 702 -21.15 8.92 11.51
N ALA A 703 -20.43 8.20 12.36
CA ALA A 703 -19.28 8.73 13.09
C ALA A 703 -18.17 9.23 12.14
N GLU A 704 -17.86 8.48 11.08
CA GLU A 704 -16.81 8.83 10.11
C GLU A 704 -17.17 10.12 9.34
N LEU A 705 -18.40 10.20 8.83
CA LEU A 705 -18.88 11.40 8.14
C LEU A 705 -18.93 12.59 9.10
N ARG A 706 -19.38 12.40 10.34
CA ARG A 706 -19.40 13.47 11.36
C ARG A 706 -18.01 14.05 11.59
N TRP A 707 -16.98 13.22 11.77
CA TRP A 707 -15.61 13.71 11.93
C TRP A 707 -15.10 14.43 10.70
N SER A 708 -15.46 13.98 9.50
CA SER A 708 -15.13 14.68 8.24
C SER A 708 -15.77 16.07 8.17
N LEU A 709 -17.04 16.21 8.60
CA LEU A 709 -17.75 17.49 8.68
C LEU A 709 -17.12 18.40 9.76
N TRP A 710 -16.81 17.86 10.95
CA TRP A 710 -16.14 18.63 12.00
C TRP A 710 -14.75 19.10 11.59
N HIS A 711 -13.97 18.27 10.89
CA HIS A 711 -12.68 18.65 10.33
C HIS A 711 -12.83 19.85 9.37
N ALA A 712 -13.82 19.82 8.48
CA ALA A 712 -14.07 20.93 7.56
C ALA A 712 -14.43 22.23 8.30
N LEU A 713 -15.32 22.17 9.28
CA LEU A 713 -15.69 23.34 10.08
C LEU A 713 -14.52 23.87 10.92
N ALA A 714 -13.73 22.98 11.52
CA ALA A 714 -12.54 23.33 12.29
C ALA A 714 -11.49 24.03 11.43
N ALA A 715 -11.23 23.52 10.22
CA ALA A 715 -10.29 24.11 9.26
C ALA A 715 -10.67 25.55 8.86
N ARG A 716 -11.95 25.87 8.92
CA ARG A 716 -12.48 27.22 8.64
C ARG A 716 -12.62 28.12 9.89
N GLY A 717 -12.18 27.64 11.07
CA GLY A 717 -12.36 28.36 12.34
C GLY A 717 -13.83 28.43 12.79
N LEU A 718 -14.67 27.52 12.31
CA LEU A 718 -16.12 27.49 12.57
C LEU A 718 -16.51 26.42 13.60
N ALA A 719 -15.54 25.74 14.20
CA ALA A 719 -15.73 24.81 15.30
C ALA A 719 -14.82 25.18 16.47
N SER A 720 -15.39 25.30 17.68
CA SER A 720 -14.62 25.51 18.90
C SER A 720 -14.07 24.19 19.44
N GLU A 721 -13.01 24.26 20.23
CA GLU A 721 -12.45 23.11 20.96
C GLU A 721 -13.51 22.37 21.77
N GLN A 722 -14.35 23.13 22.52
CA GLN A 722 -15.44 22.57 23.32
C GLN A 722 -16.45 21.75 22.45
N GLN A 723 -16.71 22.15 21.21
CA GLN A 723 -17.58 21.39 20.32
C GLN A 723 -16.91 20.08 19.84
N LEU A 724 -15.61 20.13 19.57
CA LEU A 724 -14.82 18.95 19.19
C LEU A 724 -14.71 17.98 20.37
N ASP A 725 -14.51 18.46 21.60
CA ASP A 725 -14.50 17.64 22.82
C ASP A 725 -15.86 17.00 23.08
N ALA A 726 -16.95 17.72 22.82
CA ALA A 726 -18.30 17.17 22.93
C ALA A 726 -18.55 16.04 21.91
N GLU A 727 -18.00 16.15 20.70
CA GLU A 727 -18.07 15.06 19.72
C GLU A 727 -17.20 13.86 20.12
N LEU A 728 -15.99 14.09 20.68
CA LEU A 728 -15.15 13.03 21.23
C LEU A 728 -15.84 12.28 22.37
N ALA A 729 -16.60 12.99 23.22
CA ALA A 729 -17.40 12.36 24.27
C ALA A 729 -18.53 11.48 23.73
N ARG A 730 -18.98 11.69 22.50
CA ARG A 730 -19.94 10.81 21.79
C ARG A 730 -19.25 9.61 21.15
N ASP A 731 -18.03 9.80 20.65
CA ASP A 731 -17.26 8.79 19.92
C ASP A 731 -15.90 8.60 20.59
N THR A 732 -15.89 7.78 21.65
CA THR A 732 -14.68 7.48 22.43
C THR A 732 -13.77 6.43 21.78
N THR A 733 -14.07 6.00 20.56
CA THR A 733 -13.29 4.99 19.82
C THR A 733 -11.90 5.51 19.42
N ALA A 734 -11.02 4.60 19.00
CA ALA A 734 -9.71 4.95 18.43
C ALA A 734 -9.86 5.89 17.21
N SER A 735 -10.81 5.59 16.32
CA SER A 735 -11.12 6.43 15.15
C SER A 735 -11.64 7.80 15.58
N GLY A 736 -12.49 7.87 16.63
CA GLY A 736 -12.95 9.13 17.21
C GLY A 736 -11.80 9.98 17.75
N ARG A 737 -10.84 9.38 18.45
CA ARG A 737 -9.62 10.07 18.91
C ARG A 737 -8.77 10.60 17.75
N ALA A 738 -8.62 9.83 16.70
CA ALA A 738 -7.89 10.27 15.50
C ALA A 738 -8.63 11.43 14.81
N GLY A 739 -9.95 11.33 14.64
CA GLY A 739 -10.79 12.41 14.08
C GLY A 739 -10.71 13.70 14.91
N HIS A 740 -10.76 13.57 16.23
CA HIS A 740 -10.61 14.69 17.16
C HIS A 740 -9.22 15.35 17.03
N ALA A 741 -8.13 14.56 17.04
CA ALA A 741 -6.77 15.07 16.88
C ALA A 741 -6.59 15.83 15.54
N THR A 742 -7.15 15.28 14.46
CA THR A 742 -7.15 15.94 13.14
C THR A 742 -7.91 17.28 13.18
N ALA A 743 -9.13 17.29 13.72
CA ALA A 743 -9.95 18.49 13.78
C ALA A 743 -9.35 19.56 14.69
N LEU A 744 -8.78 19.19 15.84
CA LEU A 744 -8.08 20.13 16.73
C LEU A 744 -6.90 20.79 16.04
N ALA A 745 -6.04 19.99 15.39
CA ALA A 745 -4.85 20.48 14.68
C ALA A 745 -5.19 21.28 13.41
N ALA A 746 -6.40 21.12 12.86
CA ALA A 746 -6.87 21.82 11.67
C ALA A 746 -7.28 23.27 11.94
N ARG A 747 -7.56 23.67 13.17
CA ARG A 747 -8.00 25.04 13.51
C ARG A 747 -6.97 26.08 13.01
N PRO A 748 -7.43 27.19 12.37
CA PRO A 748 -6.56 28.17 11.72
C PRO A 748 -5.99 29.20 12.71
N GLU A 749 -5.32 28.74 13.75
CA GLU A 749 -4.72 29.53 14.80
C GLU A 749 -3.21 29.24 14.90
N ALA A 750 -2.36 30.25 14.90
CA ALA A 750 -0.90 30.07 14.95
C ALA A 750 -0.44 29.24 16.17
N ALA A 751 -1.09 29.43 17.33
CA ALA A 751 -0.79 28.64 18.53
C ALA A 751 -1.13 27.15 18.38
N VAL A 752 -2.24 26.82 17.68
CA VAL A 752 -2.65 25.45 17.39
C VAL A 752 -1.65 24.79 16.45
N LYS A 753 -1.20 25.50 15.40
CA LYS A 753 -0.20 24.97 14.47
C LYS A 753 1.14 24.74 15.18
N ALA A 754 1.56 25.65 16.06
CA ALA A 754 2.79 25.49 16.86
C ALA A 754 2.69 24.26 17.80
N ALA A 755 1.55 24.08 18.48
CA ALA A 755 1.35 22.93 19.37
C ALA A 755 1.34 21.59 18.59
N ALA A 756 0.67 21.51 17.43
CA ALA A 756 0.66 20.33 16.56
C ALA A 756 2.05 20.00 16.01
N TRP A 757 2.81 21.03 15.60
CA TRP A 757 4.21 20.86 15.20
C TRP A 757 5.09 20.32 16.33
N ASP A 758 5.00 20.90 17.53
CA ASP A 758 5.80 20.47 18.67
C ASP A 758 5.45 19.03 19.08
N ALA A 759 4.17 18.67 19.07
CA ALA A 759 3.72 17.30 19.34
C ALA A 759 4.27 16.30 18.31
N ALA A 760 4.25 16.64 17.03
CA ALA A 760 4.72 15.76 15.96
C ALA A 760 6.25 15.63 15.94
N VAL A 761 6.99 16.73 16.04
CA VAL A 761 8.45 16.77 15.84
C VAL A 761 9.21 16.46 17.14
N ARG A 762 8.80 17.06 18.26
CA ARG A 762 9.51 16.97 19.55
C ARG A 762 8.89 15.97 20.51
N GLY A 763 7.56 15.82 20.49
CA GLY A 763 6.82 14.89 21.34
C GLY A 763 7.13 13.41 20.99
N THR A 764 7.01 12.50 21.96
CA THR A 764 7.21 11.06 21.81
C THR A 764 5.98 10.24 22.16
N GLU A 765 4.91 10.90 22.53
CA GLU A 765 3.71 10.29 23.13
C GLU A 765 2.68 9.82 22.07
N LEU A 766 2.77 10.36 20.84
CA LEU A 766 1.82 10.02 19.79
C LEU A 766 2.15 8.65 19.18
N SER A 767 1.14 7.80 19.08
CA SER A 767 1.21 6.60 18.26
C SER A 767 1.34 6.96 16.77
N ASN A 768 1.68 5.99 15.94
CA ASN A 768 1.76 6.18 14.48
C ASN A 768 0.47 6.78 13.90
N GLN A 769 -0.70 6.33 14.35
CA GLN A 769 -2.00 6.81 13.86
C GLN A 769 -2.32 8.24 14.36
N LEU A 770 -2.12 8.52 15.63
CA LEU A 770 -2.34 9.85 16.19
C LEU A 770 -1.34 10.88 15.64
N LEU A 771 -0.10 10.48 15.37
CA LEU A 771 0.88 11.30 14.68
C LEU A 771 0.39 11.68 13.27
N SER A 772 -0.07 10.71 12.50
CA SER A 772 -0.61 10.94 11.15
C SER A 772 -1.84 11.86 11.19
N ALA A 773 -2.75 11.65 12.14
CA ALA A 773 -3.93 12.48 12.35
C ALA A 773 -3.55 13.93 12.69
N THR A 774 -2.59 14.12 13.58
CA THR A 774 -2.08 15.45 13.96
C THR A 774 -1.43 16.18 12.78
N ILE A 775 -0.60 15.48 12.00
CA ILE A 775 0.04 16.02 10.79
C ILE A 775 -1.01 16.39 9.72
N ALA A 776 -2.02 15.54 9.51
CA ALA A 776 -3.10 15.82 8.56
C ALA A 776 -3.87 17.10 8.93
N GLY A 777 -4.19 17.28 10.21
CA GLY A 777 -4.81 18.50 10.70
C GLY A 777 -3.89 19.73 10.60
N PHE A 778 -2.60 19.58 10.93
CA PHE A 778 -1.60 20.63 10.78
C PHE A 778 -1.55 21.17 9.34
N ASN A 779 -1.52 20.30 8.35
CA ASN A 779 -1.46 20.65 6.93
C ASN A 779 -2.75 21.27 6.39
N THR A 780 -3.86 21.18 7.11
CA THR A 780 -5.13 21.80 6.71
C THR A 780 -5.14 23.26 7.15
N ALA A 781 -4.39 24.12 6.45
CA ALA A 781 -4.32 25.55 6.77
C ALA A 781 -3.93 26.38 5.54
N ALA A 782 -4.17 27.69 5.63
CA ALA A 782 -3.67 28.64 4.66
C ALA A 782 -2.12 28.72 4.72
N GLU A 783 -1.50 29.01 3.59
CA GLU A 783 -0.05 29.05 3.43
C GLU A 783 0.67 29.95 4.45
N ASP A 784 0.09 31.11 4.77
CA ASP A 784 0.65 32.06 5.72
C ASP A 784 0.81 31.49 7.14
N LEU A 785 -0.06 30.57 7.56
CA LEU A 785 0.04 29.88 8.85
C LEU A 785 1.07 28.76 8.85
N LEU A 786 1.39 28.18 7.70
CA LEU A 786 2.37 27.08 7.56
C LEU A 786 3.77 27.59 7.21
N HIS A 787 3.87 28.74 6.55
CA HIS A 787 5.14 29.32 6.13
C HIS A 787 6.19 29.46 7.26
N PRO A 788 5.85 29.81 8.51
CA PRO A 788 6.82 29.90 9.62
C PRO A 788 7.51 28.56 9.93
N PHE A 789 6.98 27.43 9.49
CA PHE A 789 7.53 26.10 9.75
C PHE A 789 8.43 25.59 8.62
N VAL A 790 8.61 26.34 7.52
CA VAL A 790 9.46 25.92 6.39
C VAL A 790 10.92 25.75 6.83
N GLU A 791 11.53 26.76 7.46
CA GLU A 791 12.92 26.64 7.97
C GLU A 791 13.05 25.61 9.09
N PRO A 792 12.21 25.61 10.14
CA PRO A 792 12.23 24.58 11.18
C PRO A 792 12.12 23.14 10.64
N TYR A 793 11.41 22.93 9.53
CA TYR A 793 11.33 21.61 8.89
C TYR A 793 12.71 21.15 8.45
N PHE A 794 13.46 21.95 7.70
CA PHE A 794 14.79 21.56 7.22
C PHE A 794 15.81 21.42 8.36
N GLU A 795 15.65 22.18 9.43
CA GLU A 795 16.53 22.11 10.62
C GLU A 795 16.32 20.82 11.45
N CYS A 796 15.12 20.24 11.45
CA CYS A 796 14.81 19.08 12.28
C CYS A 796 15.11 17.72 11.63
N LEU A 797 15.30 17.64 10.31
CA LEU A 797 15.35 16.39 9.52
C LEU A 797 16.32 15.35 10.06
N GLU A 798 17.60 15.70 10.26
CA GLU A 798 18.62 14.76 10.74
C GLU A 798 18.34 14.31 12.18
N THR A 799 17.87 15.24 13.04
CA THR A 799 17.56 14.93 14.43
C THR A 799 16.36 13.97 14.53
N VAL A 800 15.32 14.19 13.74
CA VAL A 800 14.15 13.33 13.67
C VAL A 800 14.57 11.94 13.19
N TRP A 801 15.36 11.87 12.11
CA TRP A 801 15.81 10.60 11.55
C TRP A 801 16.68 9.78 12.51
N ALA A 802 17.58 10.44 13.23
CA ALA A 802 18.48 9.78 14.17
C ALA A 802 17.80 9.27 15.46
N ARG A 803 16.68 9.90 15.86
CA ARG A 803 16.05 9.65 17.17
C ARG A 803 14.76 8.83 17.12
N ARG A 804 14.16 8.65 15.94
CA ARG A 804 12.89 7.93 15.75
C ARG A 804 13.12 6.61 15.04
N SER A 805 12.15 5.69 15.14
CA SER A 805 12.11 4.56 14.20
C SER A 805 11.94 5.08 12.78
N ILE A 806 12.37 4.30 11.81
CA ILE A 806 12.28 4.67 10.38
C ILE A 806 10.83 4.96 9.98
N GLU A 807 9.87 4.22 10.53
CA GLU A 807 8.46 4.40 10.28
C GLU A 807 7.96 5.78 10.77
N ILE A 808 8.22 6.12 12.02
CA ILE A 808 7.84 7.40 12.60
C ILE A 808 8.58 8.56 11.93
N ALA A 809 9.88 8.41 11.69
CA ALA A 809 10.69 9.43 10.99
C ALA A 809 10.16 9.70 9.58
N SER A 810 9.83 8.66 8.81
CA SER A 810 9.29 8.79 7.46
C SER A 810 7.94 9.51 7.45
N ARG A 811 7.05 9.23 8.42
CA ARG A 811 5.75 9.93 8.57
C ARG A 811 5.95 11.43 8.82
N ILE A 812 6.88 11.80 9.70
CA ILE A 812 7.20 13.21 10.01
C ILE A 812 7.80 13.89 8.78
N VAL A 813 8.85 13.31 8.20
CA VAL A 813 9.59 13.89 7.08
C VAL A 813 8.71 14.06 5.84
N ARG A 814 7.93 13.04 5.48
CA ARG A 814 7.02 13.12 4.34
C ARG A 814 5.82 13.99 4.61
N GLY A 815 5.22 13.86 5.80
CA GLY A 815 3.97 14.51 6.14
C GLY A 815 4.09 16.00 6.42
N LEU A 816 5.24 16.49 6.90
CA LEU A 816 5.46 17.90 7.20
C LEU A 816 6.25 18.66 6.12
N TYR A 817 6.62 18.01 5.01
CA TYR A 817 7.24 18.71 3.89
C TYR A 817 6.30 19.82 3.38
N PRO A 818 6.80 21.06 3.16
CA PRO A 818 5.98 22.18 2.68
C PRO A 818 5.65 22.02 1.18
N GLY A 819 4.88 20.98 0.84
CA GLY A 819 4.60 20.53 -0.54
C GLY A 819 3.45 21.22 -1.23
N VAL A 820 2.61 21.97 -0.51
CA VAL A 820 1.49 22.73 -1.10
C VAL A 820 1.93 24.20 -1.17
N GLN A 821 2.25 24.65 -2.38
CA GLN A 821 2.80 26.00 -2.63
C GLN A 821 2.17 26.60 -3.89
N ASP A 822 2.12 27.93 -3.92
CA ASP A 822 1.71 28.67 -5.10
C ASP A 822 2.94 29.11 -5.91
N LEU A 823 2.85 29.00 -7.24
CA LEU A 823 3.96 29.37 -8.14
C LEU A 823 4.42 30.83 -7.96
N GLY A 824 3.47 31.70 -7.57
CA GLY A 824 3.76 33.11 -7.29
C GLY A 824 4.08 33.94 -8.55
N PRO A 825 4.47 35.20 -8.38
CA PRO A 825 4.59 36.15 -9.50
C PRO A 825 5.81 35.90 -10.41
N VAL A 826 6.79 35.09 -9.95
CA VAL A 826 7.99 34.78 -10.76
C VAL A 826 7.64 33.84 -11.91
N ASN A 827 6.55 33.11 -11.84
CA ASN A 827 6.04 32.17 -12.84
C ASN A 827 7.10 31.21 -13.40
N ASN A 828 8.01 30.79 -12.53
CA ASN A 828 9.09 29.84 -12.87
C ASN A 828 9.28 28.85 -11.71
N PRO A 829 8.90 27.57 -11.87
CA PRO A 829 9.05 26.54 -10.84
C PRO A 829 10.47 26.46 -10.28
N ASP A 830 11.49 26.48 -11.13
CA ASP A 830 12.90 26.32 -10.72
C ASP A 830 13.41 27.42 -9.79
N ARG A 831 12.71 28.55 -9.70
CA ARG A 831 13.06 29.68 -8.84
C ARG A 831 12.21 29.76 -7.57
N HIS A 832 11.38 28.76 -7.33
CA HIS A 832 10.51 28.74 -6.16
C HIS A 832 11.34 28.61 -4.86
N PRO A 833 11.09 29.43 -3.81
CA PRO A 833 11.93 29.45 -2.60
C PRO A 833 12.05 28.10 -1.89
N VAL A 834 10.94 27.34 -1.79
CA VAL A 834 10.94 26.02 -1.13
C VAL A 834 11.77 25.01 -1.93
N LEU A 835 11.71 25.03 -3.27
CA LEU A 835 12.57 24.18 -4.11
C LEU A 835 14.05 24.55 -3.93
N ALA A 836 14.38 25.83 -3.97
CA ALA A 836 15.75 26.31 -3.74
C ALA A 836 16.27 25.93 -2.34
N ARG A 837 15.40 25.99 -1.32
CA ARG A 837 15.74 25.56 0.06
C ARG A 837 15.97 24.06 0.14
N THR A 838 15.13 23.26 -0.54
CA THR A 838 15.29 21.80 -0.64
C THR A 838 16.60 21.42 -1.31
N ASP A 839 16.91 22.05 -2.46
CA ASP A 839 18.16 21.81 -3.19
C ASP A 839 19.39 22.17 -2.37
N ARG A 840 19.32 23.29 -1.61
CA ARG A 840 20.37 23.67 -0.67
C ARG A 840 20.58 22.59 0.40
N TRP A 841 19.50 22.12 1.04
CA TRP A 841 19.60 21.08 2.06
C TRP A 841 20.26 19.82 1.50
N LEU A 842 19.81 19.35 0.31
CA LEU A 842 20.38 18.18 -0.36
C LEU A 842 21.87 18.34 -0.68
N SER A 843 22.32 19.55 -1.03
CA SER A 843 23.73 19.84 -1.34
C SER A 843 24.60 19.98 -0.09
N GLU A 844 24.05 20.50 1.00
CA GLU A 844 24.73 20.70 2.29
C GLU A 844 24.86 19.40 3.09
N HIS A 845 23.97 18.39 2.83
CA HIS A 845 23.92 17.13 3.54
C HIS A 845 24.09 15.92 2.58
N PRO A 846 25.24 15.83 1.86
CA PRO A 846 25.47 14.73 0.92
C PRO A 846 25.57 13.38 1.62
N ASP A 847 26.01 13.36 2.88
CA ASP A 847 26.22 12.16 3.70
C ASP A 847 25.03 11.78 4.58
N ALA A 848 23.89 12.51 4.48
CA ALA A 848 22.66 12.15 5.20
C ALA A 848 22.16 10.77 4.75
N PRO A 849 21.45 10.02 5.64
CA PRO A 849 20.94 8.69 5.32
C PRO A 849 20.23 8.65 3.97
N ARG A 850 20.54 7.63 3.15
CA ARG A 850 19.99 7.49 1.79
C ARG A 850 18.47 7.51 1.78
N ALA A 851 17.86 6.84 2.76
CA ALA A 851 16.42 6.76 2.94
C ALA A 851 15.79 8.15 3.21
N LEU A 852 16.41 8.97 4.05
CA LEU A 852 15.99 10.36 4.29
C LEU A 852 16.10 11.19 3.02
N ARG A 853 17.24 11.13 2.34
CA ARG A 853 17.47 11.87 1.09
C ARG A 853 16.46 11.49 0.00
N ARG A 854 16.14 10.19 -0.12
CA ARG A 854 15.13 9.68 -1.06
C ARG A 854 13.80 10.39 -0.86
N ILE A 855 13.29 10.45 0.37
CA ILE A 855 12.02 11.13 0.67
C ILE A 855 12.06 12.59 0.26
N ILE A 856 13.13 13.30 0.58
CA ILE A 856 13.27 14.73 0.24
C ILE A 856 13.30 14.95 -1.28
N ILE A 857 14.00 14.10 -2.03
CA ILE A 857 14.04 14.13 -3.50
C ILE A 857 12.64 13.89 -4.09
N GLU A 858 11.89 12.92 -3.56
CA GLU A 858 10.53 12.62 -3.98
C GLU A 858 9.60 13.81 -3.75
N GLN A 859 9.62 14.39 -2.56
CA GLN A 859 8.79 15.54 -2.21
C GLN A 859 9.13 16.77 -3.07
N ARG A 860 10.41 17.03 -3.30
CA ARG A 860 10.88 18.08 -4.20
C ARG A 860 10.33 17.89 -5.62
N SER A 861 10.41 16.67 -6.16
CA SER A 861 9.94 16.36 -7.51
C SER A 861 8.43 16.55 -7.63
N GLN A 862 7.66 16.14 -6.63
CA GLN A 862 6.20 16.33 -6.62
C GLN A 862 5.83 17.83 -6.55
N LEU A 863 6.50 18.60 -5.69
CA LEU A 863 6.29 20.05 -5.64
C LEU A 863 6.65 20.72 -6.97
N HIS A 864 7.79 20.37 -7.58
CA HIS A 864 8.18 20.91 -8.88
C HIS A 864 7.11 20.63 -9.95
N ARG A 865 6.58 19.40 -9.99
CA ARG A 865 5.51 19.00 -10.93
C ARG A 865 4.23 19.82 -10.73
N SER A 866 3.80 20.02 -9.49
CA SER A 866 2.61 20.81 -9.20
C SER A 866 2.76 22.29 -9.61
N LEU A 867 3.92 22.87 -9.33
CA LEU A 867 4.25 24.25 -9.75
C LEU A 867 4.36 24.37 -11.28
N ALA A 868 4.90 23.37 -11.97
CA ALA A 868 4.97 23.35 -13.43
C ALA A 868 3.57 23.29 -14.06
N ALA A 869 2.65 22.49 -13.49
CA ALA A 869 1.25 22.45 -13.94
C ALA A 869 0.51 23.79 -13.73
N GLN A 870 0.79 24.50 -12.62
CA GLN A 870 0.25 25.85 -12.39
C GLN A 870 0.72 26.89 -13.44
N ALA A 871 1.85 26.66 -14.12
CA ALA A 871 2.36 27.52 -15.16
C ALA A 871 1.67 27.34 -16.53
N VAL A 872 0.85 26.30 -16.70
CA VAL A 872 0.12 26.02 -17.95
C VAL A 872 -1.02 27.02 -18.11
N PRO A 873 -1.06 27.78 -19.21
CA PRO A 873 -2.16 28.73 -19.44
C PRO A 873 -3.52 28.02 -19.56
N ALA A 874 -4.59 28.63 -19.05
CA ALA A 874 -5.96 28.13 -19.09
C ALA A 874 -6.52 28.02 -20.53
#